data_6f530de6c211ee013f99580163b62d58
#
_entry.id   6f530de6c211ee013f99580163b62d58
#
_cell.length_a   1.000
_cell.length_b   1.000
_cell.length_c   1.000
_cell.angle_alpha   90.00
_cell.angle_beta   90.00
_cell.angle_gamma   90.00
#
_symmetry.space_group_name_H-M   'P 1'
#
loop_
_entity.id
_entity.type
_entity.pdbx_description
1 polymer ?
#
loop_
_entity_poly.entity_id
_entity_poly.type
_entity_poly.pdbx_seq_one_letter_code
_entity_poly.pdbx_strand_id
1 'polypeptide(L)'
;MTDMEQKAAAKHFAEYWAGKGYEKGESQPFWLSLLRDVFGVEHPEEYISFEDQVHLDHTSFIDGYIAESKVLVEQKGINKSLTSAIRQSDGSLLTPFQQAKRYITELPLSKHPRWVVTCNFKSFLVYDMERPNGEPEEILLENLPTEYYRLSFLIDSKNVSLQREMEVSIAAGELVGLLYDAFAKQYVDPESERAMKSLNVLCVRLVFCLYAEDAGIFGRRGMFHDYMAQFDARHSRTAIIDLFRVLDQKPEDRDPYLDPDLAAFPYVNGGLFANEDIEIPHFTDEIRTLLLEKASANFNWSEISPTIFGAVFESTLNPETRRSGGMHYTSIENIHKVIDPLFMNELNKEFEEISSIAVERTREKKLKDFQTKLSKLTFFDPACGSGNFLTETYLSLRRLENEVISLLHKGQIVMDLGNPIQVSISQFYGIEINDFAVTVAKTALWIAESQMMKETEDVVHMSLDFLPLKTNAYIVEGNALRMDWESVVPKAQLNYIMGNPPFIGARLMSPTQKADINLIFNGWKNAGNLDYVCCWHKKAADLMQGTEIRSALVSTNSVSQGESVANLWKPLFQLGVHIDFAYRTFRWDSEASSKAHVHCVIIGFSIAPNKNKKFLYTGDRAQIVQNINGYLLDADNVFVESRSKPICDVPEIGIGNKPIDGGNYLFTKEEMEQFINDEPQSQQYFKPWYGSQEFINRCPRYCLWLGDCSPNELRKMPACMRRVEAVREMRLSSKSAGTVKLADKPTRFHVENMPTGTYVVIPEVSSERRKYIPMGFMTPDILCSNLVKIVPDATLYHFGILTSNVHMAWMRAVCGRLEMRYRYSKDIVYNNFPWPTPTEAQKAKIEQTAQAILDARALYPDCSLADLYDEVAMPPELRRAHQANDKAVMQAYGFWGKLNTETACVAELMKMYQELVKNNG
;
A
#
# COMPACT_ATOMS: atom_id res chain seq x y z
N MET A 1 16.20 -12.64 -5.58
CA MET A 1 17.00 -12.16 -6.74
C MET A 1 16.34 -10.89 -7.27
N THR A 2 17.12 -9.91 -7.74
CA THR A 2 16.57 -8.73 -8.45
C THR A 2 16.26 -9.10 -9.90
N ASP A 3 15.38 -8.35 -10.58
CA ASP A 3 15.06 -8.56 -12.00
C ASP A 3 16.32 -8.59 -12.91
N MET A 4 17.30 -7.73 -12.61
CA MET A 4 18.57 -7.69 -13.34
C MET A 4 19.41 -8.95 -13.13
N GLU A 5 19.43 -9.48 -11.92
CA GLU A 5 20.14 -10.74 -11.59
C GLU A 5 19.43 -11.93 -12.24
N GLN A 6 18.10 -11.99 -12.22
CA GLN A 6 17.31 -13.02 -12.87
C GLN A 6 17.54 -13.04 -14.39
N LYS A 7 17.52 -11.86 -15.01
CA LYS A 7 17.76 -11.72 -16.44
C LYS A 7 19.16 -12.19 -16.86
N ALA A 8 20.17 -11.86 -16.06
CA ALA A 8 21.53 -12.33 -16.27
C ALA A 8 21.65 -13.84 -16.09
N ALA A 9 21.01 -14.40 -15.07
CA ALA A 9 20.95 -15.83 -14.80
C ALA A 9 20.21 -16.59 -15.90
N ALA A 10 19.07 -16.08 -16.38
CA ALA A 10 18.31 -16.66 -17.50
C ALA A 10 19.15 -16.70 -18.80
N LYS A 11 19.94 -15.64 -19.03
CA LYS A 11 20.87 -15.61 -20.17
C LYS A 11 21.95 -16.69 -20.05
N HIS A 12 22.58 -16.78 -18.89
CA HIS A 12 23.60 -17.81 -18.63
C HIS A 12 23.02 -19.23 -18.74
N PHE A 13 21.81 -19.45 -18.23
CA PHE A 13 21.09 -20.72 -18.34
C PHE A 13 20.82 -21.09 -19.80
N ALA A 14 20.29 -20.16 -20.60
CA ALA A 14 20.00 -20.39 -22.02
C ALA A 14 21.27 -20.71 -22.82
N GLU A 15 22.38 -19.99 -22.57
CA GLU A 15 23.68 -20.24 -23.20
C GLU A 15 24.25 -21.59 -22.78
N TYR A 16 24.15 -21.97 -21.50
CA TYR A 16 24.67 -23.25 -20.99
C TYR A 16 23.95 -24.46 -21.57
N TRP A 17 22.62 -24.37 -21.72
CA TRP A 17 21.78 -25.48 -22.21
C TRP A 17 21.61 -25.49 -23.74
N ALA A 18 22.11 -24.49 -24.46
CA ALA A 18 22.04 -24.45 -25.92
C ALA A 18 22.71 -25.69 -26.53
N GLY A 19 21.96 -26.45 -27.30
CA GLY A 19 22.43 -27.65 -27.99
C GLY A 19 22.59 -28.92 -27.12
N LYS A 20 22.30 -28.86 -25.83
CA LYS A 20 22.17 -30.03 -24.93
C LYS A 20 20.74 -30.55 -24.95
N GLY A 21 20.50 -31.80 -24.54
CA GLY A 21 19.15 -32.32 -24.48
C GLY A 21 19.02 -33.84 -24.56
N TYR A 22 19.85 -34.54 -23.80
CA TYR A 22 19.73 -35.95 -23.57
C TYR A 22 18.71 -36.23 -22.44
N GLU A 23 17.50 -36.66 -22.81
CA GLU A 23 16.34 -36.79 -21.92
C GLU A 23 16.67 -37.53 -20.61
N LYS A 24 17.27 -38.73 -20.67
CA LYS A 24 17.49 -39.56 -19.50
C LYS A 24 18.61 -39.08 -18.54
N GLY A 25 19.53 -38.24 -18.99
CA GLY A 25 20.66 -37.81 -18.17
C GLY A 25 20.71 -36.34 -17.85
N GLU A 26 19.97 -35.53 -18.63
CA GLU A 26 20.04 -34.07 -18.53
C GLU A 26 18.73 -33.44 -18.07
N SER A 27 17.62 -34.20 -18.00
CA SER A 27 16.30 -33.68 -17.59
C SER A 27 16.32 -33.11 -16.17
N GLN A 28 16.72 -33.91 -15.18
CA GLN A 28 16.77 -33.46 -13.79
C GLN A 28 17.73 -32.27 -13.56
N PRO A 29 19.00 -32.33 -14.05
CA PRO A 29 19.91 -31.18 -13.95
C PRO A 29 19.36 -29.91 -14.61
N PHE A 30 18.64 -30.03 -15.73
CA PHE A 30 18.01 -28.91 -16.42
C PHE A 30 16.99 -28.21 -15.53
N TRP A 31 16.03 -28.93 -14.97
CA TRP A 31 14.98 -28.39 -14.13
C TRP A 31 15.51 -27.88 -12.78
N LEU A 32 16.45 -28.61 -12.16
CA LEU A 32 17.09 -28.15 -10.92
C LEU A 32 17.89 -26.87 -11.12
N SER A 33 18.63 -26.74 -12.24
CA SER A 33 19.37 -25.50 -12.53
C SER A 33 18.43 -24.36 -12.91
N LEU A 34 17.32 -24.62 -13.62
CA LEU A 34 16.32 -23.58 -13.90
C LEU A 34 15.71 -23.00 -12.61
N LEU A 35 15.28 -23.88 -11.71
CA LEU A 35 14.67 -23.47 -10.44
C LEU A 35 15.68 -22.75 -9.53
N ARG A 36 16.91 -23.24 -9.42
CA ARG A 36 17.92 -22.67 -8.54
C ARG A 36 18.52 -21.38 -9.11
N ASP A 37 19.01 -21.43 -10.35
CA ASP A 37 19.86 -20.38 -10.89
C ASP A 37 19.04 -19.21 -11.45
N VAL A 38 17.87 -19.49 -12.06
CA VAL A 38 16.98 -18.46 -12.64
C VAL A 38 15.92 -18.01 -11.64
N PHE A 39 15.34 -18.91 -10.88
CA PHE A 39 14.24 -18.59 -9.97
C PHE A 39 14.62 -18.51 -8.49
N GLY A 40 15.88 -18.78 -8.14
CA GLY A 40 16.42 -18.57 -6.79
C GLY A 40 15.89 -19.53 -5.72
N VAL A 41 15.38 -20.71 -6.11
CA VAL A 41 14.97 -21.75 -5.16
C VAL A 41 16.22 -22.31 -4.48
N GLU A 42 16.36 -22.21 -3.17
CA GLU A 42 17.55 -22.63 -2.43
C GLU A 42 17.76 -24.15 -2.47
N HIS A 43 16.68 -24.94 -2.36
CA HIS A 43 16.67 -26.41 -2.36
C HIS A 43 15.73 -26.95 -3.46
N PRO A 44 16.09 -26.83 -4.75
CA PRO A 44 15.22 -27.26 -5.84
C PRO A 44 14.98 -28.78 -5.85
N GLU A 45 15.88 -29.57 -5.28
CA GLU A 45 15.75 -31.02 -5.10
C GLU A 45 14.64 -31.43 -4.14
N GLU A 46 14.24 -30.54 -3.22
CA GLU A 46 13.08 -30.74 -2.32
C GLU A 46 11.79 -30.12 -2.91
N TYR A 47 11.94 -29.22 -3.87
CA TYR A 47 10.85 -28.45 -4.45
C TYR A 47 10.15 -29.14 -5.61
N ILE A 48 10.92 -29.87 -6.47
CA ILE A 48 10.39 -30.65 -7.58
C ILE A 48 10.65 -32.15 -7.34
N SER A 49 9.58 -32.97 -7.41
CA SER A 49 9.71 -34.42 -7.39
C SER A 49 9.88 -34.95 -8.81
N PHE A 50 10.76 -35.94 -9.00
CA PHE A 50 11.01 -36.59 -10.27
C PHE A 50 10.62 -38.09 -10.18
N GLU A 51 10.18 -38.63 -11.30
CA GLU A 51 9.84 -40.05 -11.43
C GLU A 51 8.75 -40.54 -10.45
N ASP A 52 7.77 -39.68 -10.15
CA ASP A 52 6.60 -40.07 -9.36
C ASP A 52 5.82 -41.20 -10.10
N GLN A 53 5.57 -42.30 -9.39
CA GLN A 53 4.89 -43.46 -9.96
C GLN A 53 3.40 -43.23 -10.13
N VAL A 54 2.88 -43.52 -11.33
CA VAL A 54 1.47 -43.53 -11.64
C VAL A 54 1.10 -44.90 -12.10
N HIS A 55 0.07 -45.51 -11.53
CA HIS A 55 -0.45 -46.80 -11.89
C HIS A 55 -1.49 -46.72 -13.02
N LEU A 56 -1.01 -46.80 -14.25
CA LEU A 56 -1.82 -47.06 -15.42
C LEU A 56 -1.94 -48.61 -15.59
N ASP A 57 -2.35 -49.07 -16.75
CA ASP A 57 -2.26 -50.51 -17.12
C ASP A 57 -0.82 -51.04 -16.96
N HIS A 58 0.17 -50.13 -16.91
CA HIS A 58 1.57 -50.39 -16.59
C HIS A 58 2.07 -49.30 -15.68
N THR A 59 3.12 -49.54 -14.86
CA THR A 59 3.79 -48.52 -14.07
C THR A 59 4.40 -47.50 -15.00
N SER A 60 3.93 -46.28 -14.92
CA SER A 60 4.45 -45.10 -15.63
C SER A 60 5.00 -44.08 -14.65
N PHE A 61 5.88 -43.21 -15.12
CA PHE A 61 6.55 -42.24 -14.30
C PHE A 61 6.31 -40.84 -14.85
N ILE A 62 6.01 -39.89 -13.97
CA ILE A 62 5.92 -38.48 -14.30
C ILE A 62 7.34 -37.88 -14.28
N ASP A 63 7.74 -37.21 -15.36
CA ASP A 63 9.10 -36.66 -15.49
C ASP A 63 9.43 -35.61 -14.42
N GLY A 64 8.44 -34.80 -13.99
CA GLY A 64 8.59 -33.87 -12.87
C GLY A 64 7.24 -33.36 -12.36
N TYR A 65 7.12 -33.13 -11.05
CA TYR A 65 5.93 -32.55 -10.43
C TYR A 65 6.32 -31.57 -9.31
N ILE A 66 5.80 -30.35 -9.39
CA ILE A 66 5.98 -29.30 -8.38
C ILE A 66 4.66 -29.17 -7.61
N ALA A 67 4.66 -29.62 -6.35
CA ALA A 67 3.45 -29.69 -5.54
C ALA A 67 2.91 -28.31 -5.13
N GLU A 68 3.79 -27.36 -4.80
CA GLU A 68 3.41 -26.04 -4.32
C GLU A 68 2.72 -25.19 -5.40
N SER A 69 3.26 -25.19 -6.60
CA SER A 69 2.71 -24.45 -7.74
C SER A 69 1.78 -25.28 -8.63
N LYS A 70 1.57 -26.58 -8.28
CA LYS A 70 0.74 -27.52 -9.03
C LYS A 70 1.13 -27.62 -10.52
N VAL A 71 2.40 -27.79 -10.80
CA VAL A 71 2.94 -27.93 -12.16
C VAL A 71 3.34 -29.37 -12.43
N LEU A 72 2.84 -29.94 -13.53
CA LEU A 72 3.30 -31.21 -14.06
C LEU A 72 4.23 -30.96 -15.25
N VAL A 73 5.39 -31.56 -15.23
CA VAL A 73 6.38 -31.48 -16.29
C VAL A 73 6.45 -32.80 -17.06
N GLU A 74 6.41 -32.68 -18.39
CA GLU A 74 6.65 -33.79 -19.33
C GLU A 74 7.86 -33.42 -20.21
N GLN A 75 8.98 -34.09 -19.99
CA GLN A 75 10.25 -33.80 -20.67
C GLN A 75 10.47 -34.71 -21.86
N LYS A 76 10.98 -34.15 -22.94
CA LYS A 76 11.39 -34.88 -24.14
C LYS A 76 12.81 -34.52 -24.57
N GLY A 77 13.46 -35.41 -25.29
CA GLY A 77 14.78 -35.15 -25.83
C GLY A 77 14.76 -34.10 -26.94
N ILE A 78 15.90 -33.38 -27.11
CA ILE A 78 16.05 -32.18 -27.95
C ILE A 78 15.55 -32.34 -29.41
N ASN A 79 15.54 -33.55 -29.95
CA ASN A 79 15.13 -33.86 -31.33
C ASN A 79 13.65 -34.28 -31.42
N LYS A 80 12.90 -34.29 -30.34
CA LYS A 80 11.49 -34.64 -30.33
C LYS A 80 10.60 -33.41 -30.48
N SER A 81 9.55 -33.57 -31.30
CA SER A 81 8.52 -32.53 -31.40
C SER A 81 7.60 -32.59 -30.19
N LEU A 82 7.22 -31.41 -29.67
CA LEU A 82 6.26 -31.27 -28.56
C LEU A 82 4.80 -31.34 -29.04
N THR A 83 4.55 -31.11 -30.31
CA THR A 83 3.20 -31.08 -30.91
C THR A 83 2.84 -32.32 -31.70
N SER A 84 3.82 -33.15 -32.09
CA SER A 84 3.60 -34.35 -32.89
C SER A 84 3.42 -35.57 -32.00
N ALA A 85 2.58 -36.51 -32.42
CA ALA A 85 2.38 -37.78 -31.71
C ALA A 85 3.65 -38.63 -31.74
N ILE A 86 4.05 -39.10 -30.56
CA ILE A 86 5.23 -39.95 -30.34
C ILE A 86 4.76 -41.35 -29.95
N ARG A 87 5.37 -42.42 -30.50
CA ARG A 87 5.04 -43.80 -30.16
C ARG A 87 5.52 -44.10 -28.73
N GLN A 88 4.57 -44.47 -27.88
CA GLN A 88 4.78 -44.85 -26.50
C GLN A 88 5.24 -46.32 -26.38
N SER A 89 5.67 -46.75 -25.18
CA SER A 89 6.10 -48.11 -24.89
C SER A 89 4.97 -49.17 -25.09
N ASP A 90 3.71 -48.77 -24.87
CA ASP A 90 2.51 -49.57 -25.08
C ASP A 90 2.05 -49.59 -26.55
N GLY A 91 2.79 -48.92 -27.44
CA GLY A 91 2.47 -48.84 -28.88
C GLY A 91 1.51 -47.72 -29.25
N SER A 92 0.90 -47.03 -28.31
CA SER A 92 0.00 -45.88 -28.55
C SER A 92 0.77 -44.67 -29.13
N LEU A 93 0.07 -43.85 -29.90
CA LEU A 93 0.62 -42.61 -30.49
C LEU A 93 0.01 -41.43 -29.74
N LEU A 94 0.79 -40.76 -28.92
CA LEU A 94 0.36 -39.62 -28.09
C LEU A 94 1.34 -38.42 -28.23
N THR A 95 0.80 -37.23 -28.24
CA THR A 95 1.65 -36.04 -28.04
C THR A 95 2.13 -35.99 -26.59
N PRO A 96 3.23 -35.29 -26.27
CA PRO A 96 3.68 -35.13 -24.89
C PRO A 96 2.58 -34.59 -23.95
N PHE A 97 1.75 -33.66 -24.42
CA PHE A 97 0.62 -33.16 -23.64
C PHE A 97 -0.50 -34.24 -23.43
N GLN A 98 -0.79 -35.04 -24.44
CA GLN A 98 -1.75 -36.17 -24.29
C GLN A 98 -1.21 -37.22 -23.32
N GLN A 99 0.11 -37.44 -23.30
CA GLN A 99 0.76 -38.30 -22.33
C GLN A 99 0.62 -37.74 -20.92
N ALA A 100 0.88 -36.46 -20.72
CA ALA A 100 0.67 -35.81 -19.44
C ALA A 100 -0.81 -35.88 -18.98
N LYS A 101 -1.76 -35.59 -19.88
CA LYS A 101 -3.20 -35.73 -19.58
C LYS A 101 -3.58 -37.13 -19.09
N ARG A 102 -2.99 -38.19 -19.66
CA ARG A 102 -3.22 -39.56 -19.24
C ARG A 102 -2.76 -39.82 -17.80
N TYR A 103 -1.65 -39.20 -17.38
CA TYR A 103 -1.20 -39.29 -15.99
C TYR A 103 -2.13 -38.55 -15.04
N ILE A 104 -2.63 -37.39 -15.45
CA ILE A 104 -3.53 -36.56 -14.62
C ILE A 104 -4.82 -37.34 -14.26
N THR A 105 -5.37 -38.14 -15.15
CA THR A 105 -6.60 -38.91 -14.88
C THR A 105 -6.45 -39.90 -13.73
N GLU A 106 -5.22 -40.33 -13.45
CA GLU A 106 -4.92 -41.30 -12.38
C GLU A 106 -4.41 -40.64 -11.09
N LEU A 107 -4.13 -39.37 -11.12
CA LEU A 107 -3.73 -38.62 -9.91
C LEU A 107 -4.95 -38.39 -9.01
N PRO A 108 -4.77 -38.40 -7.68
CA PRO A 108 -5.79 -37.89 -6.78
C PRO A 108 -6.13 -36.43 -7.13
N LEU A 109 -7.39 -36.01 -6.99
CA LEU A 109 -7.86 -34.65 -7.29
C LEU A 109 -7.03 -33.57 -6.60
N SER A 110 -6.53 -33.85 -5.38
CA SER A 110 -5.65 -32.94 -4.65
C SER A 110 -4.30 -32.69 -5.32
N LYS A 111 -3.86 -33.60 -6.19
CA LYS A 111 -2.62 -33.54 -6.97
C LYS A 111 -2.85 -33.16 -8.44
N HIS A 112 -4.06 -32.82 -8.85
CA HIS A 112 -4.28 -32.37 -10.22
C HIS A 112 -3.49 -31.09 -10.48
N PRO A 113 -2.67 -31.05 -11.54
CA PRO A 113 -1.87 -29.89 -11.85
C PRO A 113 -2.75 -28.74 -12.36
N ARG A 114 -2.36 -27.52 -11.98
CA ARG A 114 -2.89 -26.29 -12.56
C ARG A 114 -2.25 -26.05 -13.93
N TRP A 115 -0.97 -26.37 -14.05
CA TRP A 115 -0.18 -26.16 -15.26
C TRP A 115 0.46 -27.46 -15.73
N VAL A 116 0.49 -27.66 -17.04
CA VAL A 116 1.28 -28.72 -17.67
C VAL A 116 2.33 -28.06 -18.55
N VAL A 117 3.60 -28.39 -18.32
CA VAL A 117 4.70 -27.91 -19.14
C VAL A 117 5.32 -29.07 -19.89
N THR A 118 5.26 -29.03 -21.21
CA THR A 118 6.03 -29.96 -22.02
C THR A 118 7.29 -29.27 -22.53
N CYS A 119 8.44 -29.91 -22.39
CA CYS A 119 9.74 -29.33 -22.72
C CYS A 119 10.61 -30.28 -23.53
N ASN A 120 11.40 -29.74 -24.47
CA ASN A 120 12.38 -30.52 -25.25
C ASN A 120 13.78 -29.86 -25.25
N PHE A 121 14.13 -29.11 -24.23
CA PHE A 121 15.36 -28.32 -24.09
C PHE A 121 15.51 -27.15 -25.10
N LYS A 122 14.65 -27.01 -26.10
CA LYS A 122 14.62 -25.91 -27.05
C LYS A 122 13.45 -24.96 -26.80
N SER A 123 12.33 -25.55 -26.41
CA SER A 123 11.11 -24.78 -26.12
C SER A 123 10.34 -25.41 -24.96
N PHE A 124 9.56 -24.58 -24.31
CA PHE A 124 8.57 -24.92 -23.32
C PHE A 124 7.21 -24.66 -23.92
N LEU A 125 6.30 -25.65 -23.92
CA LEU A 125 4.89 -25.42 -24.20
C LEU A 125 4.12 -25.48 -22.89
N VAL A 126 3.51 -24.38 -22.51
CA VAL A 126 2.76 -24.20 -21.25
C VAL A 126 1.27 -24.35 -21.54
N TYR A 127 0.63 -25.28 -20.86
CA TYR A 127 -0.81 -25.53 -20.96
C TYR A 127 -1.49 -25.12 -19.66
N ASP A 128 -2.49 -24.27 -19.76
CA ASP A 128 -3.37 -23.93 -18.65
C ASP A 128 -4.48 -24.97 -18.52
N MET A 129 -4.51 -25.73 -17.42
CA MET A 129 -5.49 -26.79 -17.21
C MET A 129 -6.87 -26.28 -16.80
N GLU A 130 -7.01 -25.00 -16.47
CA GLU A 130 -8.33 -24.36 -16.38
C GLU A 130 -8.89 -24.03 -17.77
N ARG A 131 -8.03 -24.01 -18.80
CA ARG A 131 -8.40 -23.85 -20.21
C ARG A 131 -7.83 -24.98 -21.08
N PRO A 132 -8.20 -26.26 -20.80
CA PRO A 132 -7.52 -27.43 -21.39
C PRO A 132 -7.65 -27.56 -22.90
N ASN A 133 -8.48 -26.75 -23.54
CA ASN A 133 -8.68 -26.69 -25.00
C ASN A 133 -8.05 -25.42 -25.61
N GLY A 134 -7.39 -24.58 -24.81
CA GLY A 134 -6.63 -23.42 -25.28
C GLY A 134 -5.37 -23.83 -26.02
N GLU A 135 -4.86 -22.95 -26.89
CA GLU A 135 -3.53 -23.14 -27.48
C GLU A 135 -2.45 -22.96 -26.41
N PRO A 136 -1.42 -23.82 -26.41
CA PRO A 136 -0.33 -23.68 -25.45
C PRO A 136 0.51 -22.43 -25.75
N GLU A 137 1.02 -21.81 -24.70
CA GLU A 137 2.01 -20.75 -24.83
C GLU A 137 3.39 -21.36 -25.12
N GLU A 138 4.05 -20.94 -26.19
CA GLU A 138 5.42 -21.36 -26.49
C GLU A 138 6.44 -20.33 -26.00
N ILE A 139 7.47 -20.82 -25.29
CA ILE A 139 8.63 -20.05 -24.82
C ILE A 139 9.87 -20.75 -25.35
N LEU A 140 10.65 -20.06 -26.20
CA LEU A 140 11.88 -20.58 -26.72
C LEU A 140 13.02 -20.42 -25.68
N LEU A 141 13.90 -21.40 -25.59
CA LEU A 141 15.08 -21.32 -24.68
C LEU A 141 15.95 -20.08 -25.00
N GLU A 142 16.11 -19.74 -26.27
CA GLU A 142 16.88 -18.57 -26.71
C GLU A 142 16.26 -17.24 -26.27
N ASN A 143 14.92 -17.21 -26.10
CA ASN A 143 14.19 -16.02 -25.66
C ASN A 143 14.07 -15.92 -24.12
N LEU A 144 14.46 -16.96 -23.40
CA LEU A 144 14.36 -17.00 -21.94
C LEU A 144 14.96 -15.78 -21.23
N PRO A 145 16.07 -15.18 -21.69
CA PRO A 145 16.61 -13.95 -21.10
C PRO A 145 15.64 -12.76 -21.05
N THR A 146 14.67 -12.72 -21.95
CA THR A 146 13.66 -11.67 -22.03
C THR A 146 12.26 -12.12 -21.62
N GLU A 147 12.02 -13.43 -21.62
CA GLU A 147 10.69 -14.04 -21.38
C GLU A 147 10.64 -14.94 -20.13
N TYR A 148 11.71 -14.99 -19.31
CA TYR A 148 11.78 -15.87 -18.13
C TYR A 148 10.60 -15.68 -17.17
N TYR A 149 10.06 -14.46 -17.07
CA TYR A 149 8.92 -14.13 -16.22
C TYR A 149 7.66 -14.97 -16.58
N ARG A 150 7.53 -15.41 -17.82
CA ARG A 150 6.42 -16.28 -18.27
C ARG A 150 6.47 -17.68 -17.66
N LEU A 151 7.60 -18.08 -17.07
CA LEU A 151 7.77 -19.32 -16.30
C LEU A 151 7.74 -19.09 -14.77
N SER A 152 7.44 -17.88 -14.29
CA SER A 152 7.40 -17.60 -12.84
C SER A 152 6.31 -18.37 -12.09
N PHE A 153 5.28 -18.88 -12.78
CA PHE A 153 4.31 -19.80 -12.21
C PHE A 153 4.93 -21.12 -11.68
N LEU A 154 6.15 -21.45 -12.08
CA LEU A 154 6.88 -22.59 -11.52
C LEU A 154 7.12 -22.45 -10.02
N ILE A 155 7.25 -21.22 -9.53
CA ILE A 155 7.51 -20.90 -8.12
C ILE A 155 6.35 -20.19 -7.42
N ASP A 156 5.44 -19.54 -8.17
CA ASP A 156 4.29 -18.81 -7.63
C ASP A 156 3.10 -18.82 -8.59
N SER A 157 2.09 -19.61 -8.27
CA SER A 157 0.89 -19.75 -9.09
C SER A 157 -0.06 -18.54 -9.08
N LYS A 158 0.05 -17.66 -8.08
CA LYS A 158 -0.85 -16.51 -7.89
C LYS A 158 -0.42 -15.27 -8.69
N ASN A 159 0.87 -15.05 -8.88
CA ASN A 159 1.39 -13.82 -9.50
C ASN A 159 1.19 -13.73 -11.03
N VAL A 160 1.18 -14.84 -11.75
CA VAL A 160 1.08 -14.83 -13.23
C VAL A 160 -0.30 -14.42 -13.71
N SER A 161 -1.36 -14.90 -13.05
CA SER A 161 -2.74 -14.49 -13.35
C SER A 161 -2.94 -12.99 -13.11
N LEU A 162 -2.44 -12.50 -11.99
CA LEU A 162 -2.52 -11.08 -11.62
C LEU A 162 -1.76 -10.18 -12.60
N GLN A 163 -0.57 -10.58 -13.05
CA GLN A 163 0.19 -9.79 -14.04
C GLN A 163 -0.52 -9.72 -15.38
N ARG A 164 -1.09 -10.83 -15.87
CA ARG A 164 -1.87 -10.83 -17.10
C ARG A 164 -3.14 -9.99 -17.00
N GLU A 165 -3.89 -10.13 -15.91
CA GLU A 165 -5.07 -9.29 -15.65
C GLU A 165 -4.70 -7.80 -15.60
N MET A 166 -3.54 -7.48 -15.05
CA MET A 166 -3.02 -6.13 -14.99
C MET A 166 -2.62 -5.60 -16.38
N GLU A 167 -1.91 -6.38 -17.20
CA GLU A 167 -1.54 -6.01 -18.56
C GLU A 167 -2.79 -5.78 -19.44
N VAL A 168 -3.77 -6.69 -19.37
CA VAL A 168 -5.04 -6.53 -20.08
C VAL A 168 -5.78 -5.28 -19.61
N SER A 169 -5.80 -5.01 -18.29
CA SER A 169 -6.49 -3.85 -17.74
C SER A 169 -5.80 -2.52 -18.10
N ILE A 170 -4.46 -2.51 -18.18
CA ILE A 170 -3.70 -1.33 -18.65
C ILE A 170 -4.01 -1.06 -20.13
N ALA A 171 -4.00 -2.10 -20.97
CA ALA A 171 -4.35 -1.97 -22.40
C ALA A 171 -5.80 -1.48 -22.59
N ALA A 172 -6.73 -1.95 -21.77
CA ALA A 172 -8.10 -1.43 -21.73
C ALA A 172 -8.13 0.07 -21.39
N GLY A 173 -7.34 0.51 -20.41
CA GLY A 173 -7.23 1.92 -20.02
C GLY A 173 -6.69 2.80 -21.15
N GLU A 174 -5.72 2.33 -21.90
CA GLU A 174 -5.21 3.05 -23.08
C GLU A 174 -6.28 3.21 -24.17
N LEU A 175 -7.07 2.15 -24.45
CA LEU A 175 -8.19 2.21 -25.40
C LEU A 175 -9.26 3.20 -24.96
N VAL A 176 -9.62 3.18 -23.68
CA VAL A 176 -10.57 4.15 -23.10
C VAL A 176 -10.04 5.56 -23.20
N GLY A 177 -8.75 5.78 -22.95
CA GLY A 177 -8.11 7.08 -23.09
C GLY A 177 -8.17 7.61 -24.53
N LEU A 178 -7.95 6.75 -25.52
CA LEU A 178 -8.08 7.11 -26.92
C LEU A 178 -9.52 7.47 -27.31
N LEU A 179 -10.50 6.70 -26.85
CA LEU A 179 -11.93 6.99 -27.06
C LEU A 179 -12.32 8.31 -26.38
N TYR A 180 -11.90 8.50 -25.14
CA TYR A 180 -12.15 9.73 -24.39
C TYR A 180 -11.62 10.97 -25.14
N ASP A 181 -10.37 10.93 -25.58
CA ASP A 181 -9.74 12.04 -26.30
C ASP A 181 -10.38 12.31 -27.67
N ALA A 182 -10.83 11.26 -28.36
CA ALA A 182 -11.51 11.40 -29.63
C ALA A 182 -12.91 12.02 -29.44
N PHE A 183 -13.67 11.61 -28.43
CA PHE A 183 -14.98 12.19 -28.11
C PHE A 183 -14.86 13.61 -27.56
N ALA A 184 -13.89 13.90 -26.69
CA ALA A 184 -13.69 15.23 -26.10
C ALA A 184 -13.56 16.32 -27.15
N LYS A 185 -12.89 16.03 -28.27
CA LYS A 185 -12.75 16.94 -29.40
C LYS A 185 -14.07 17.31 -30.11
N GLN A 186 -15.14 16.54 -29.90
CA GLN A 186 -16.44 16.72 -30.55
C GLN A 186 -17.44 17.50 -29.70
N TYR A 187 -17.16 17.74 -28.42
CA TYR A 187 -18.01 18.58 -27.59
C TYR A 187 -17.87 20.05 -27.95
N VAL A 188 -18.99 20.78 -27.90
CA VAL A 188 -19.03 22.22 -28.24
C VAL A 188 -18.26 23.03 -27.19
N ASP A 189 -18.37 22.65 -25.90
CA ASP A 189 -17.64 23.24 -24.78
C ASP A 189 -17.07 22.13 -23.91
N PRO A 190 -15.89 21.57 -24.29
CA PRO A 190 -15.32 20.41 -23.64
C PRO A 190 -14.84 20.68 -22.20
N GLU A 191 -14.65 21.94 -21.81
CA GLU A 191 -14.22 22.32 -20.45
C GLU A 191 -15.39 22.58 -19.50
N SER A 192 -16.63 22.58 -20.00
CA SER A 192 -17.79 22.73 -19.13
C SER A 192 -17.99 21.49 -18.23
N GLU A 193 -18.41 21.72 -16.99
CA GLU A 193 -18.69 20.65 -16.03
C GLU A 193 -19.72 19.64 -16.58
N ARG A 194 -20.74 20.12 -17.32
CA ARG A 194 -21.75 19.28 -17.94
C ARG A 194 -21.17 18.39 -19.05
N ALA A 195 -20.32 18.93 -19.91
CA ALA A 195 -19.67 18.16 -20.99
C ALA A 195 -18.73 17.10 -20.41
N MET A 196 -17.90 17.46 -19.43
CA MET A 196 -17.00 16.53 -18.76
C MET A 196 -17.76 15.38 -18.08
N LYS A 197 -18.85 15.69 -17.36
CA LYS A 197 -19.72 14.68 -16.75
C LYS A 197 -20.36 13.78 -17.80
N SER A 198 -20.89 14.35 -18.89
CA SER A 198 -21.50 13.60 -19.98
C SER A 198 -20.51 12.68 -20.69
N LEU A 199 -19.30 13.17 -20.96
CA LEU A 199 -18.23 12.39 -21.58
C LEU A 199 -17.80 11.20 -20.71
N ASN A 200 -17.65 11.42 -19.40
CA ASN A 200 -17.30 10.37 -18.45
C ASN A 200 -18.36 9.25 -18.42
N VAL A 201 -19.64 9.62 -18.32
CA VAL A 201 -20.75 8.65 -18.33
C VAL A 201 -20.84 7.92 -19.67
N LEU A 202 -20.65 8.62 -20.78
CA LEU A 202 -20.62 8.02 -22.13
C LEU A 202 -19.53 6.95 -22.24
N CYS A 203 -18.30 7.25 -21.79
CA CYS A 203 -17.20 6.28 -21.83
C CYS A 203 -17.49 5.04 -20.98
N VAL A 204 -18.04 5.21 -19.76
CA VAL A 204 -18.42 4.06 -18.91
C VAL A 204 -19.50 3.21 -19.56
N ARG A 205 -20.53 3.82 -20.17
CA ARG A 205 -21.59 3.09 -20.89
C ARG A 205 -21.06 2.32 -22.10
N LEU A 206 -20.16 2.92 -22.87
CA LEU A 206 -19.55 2.26 -24.02
C LEU A 206 -18.70 1.05 -23.59
N VAL A 207 -17.87 1.22 -22.56
CA VAL A 207 -17.05 0.11 -22.05
C VAL A 207 -17.89 -0.99 -21.44
N PHE A 208 -18.98 -0.64 -20.76
CA PHE A 208 -19.93 -1.67 -20.33
C PHE A 208 -20.52 -2.43 -21.52
N CYS A 209 -20.88 -1.77 -22.61
CA CYS A 209 -21.38 -2.44 -23.83
C CYS A 209 -20.33 -3.37 -24.44
N LEU A 210 -19.07 -2.93 -24.52
CA LEU A 210 -17.94 -3.75 -25.00
C LEU A 210 -17.71 -4.96 -24.12
N TYR A 211 -17.73 -4.78 -22.79
CA TYR A 211 -17.62 -5.89 -21.83
C TYR A 211 -18.81 -6.84 -21.95
N ALA A 212 -20.03 -6.30 -22.03
CA ALA A 212 -21.25 -7.13 -22.06
C ALA A 212 -21.36 -7.98 -23.33
N GLU A 213 -20.84 -7.51 -24.48
CA GLU A 213 -20.80 -8.32 -25.66
C GLU A 213 -19.78 -9.47 -25.56
N ASP A 214 -18.58 -9.21 -25.05
CA ASP A 214 -17.53 -10.22 -24.90
C ASP A 214 -17.83 -11.25 -23.81
N ALA A 215 -18.47 -10.80 -22.72
CA ALA A 215 -18.96 -11.68 -21.66
C ALA A 215 -20.21 -12.49 -22.04
N GLY A 216 -20.86 -12.19 -23.18
CA GLY A 216 -22.07 -12.87 -23.64
C GLY A 216 -23.35 -12.38 -22.93
N ILE A 217 -23.31 -11.28 -22.19
CA ILE A 217 -24.47 -10.73 -21.45
C ILE A 217 -25.59 -10.30 -22.40
N PHE A 218 -25.25 -9.87 -23.61
CA PHE A 218 -26.21 -9.49 -24.63
C PHE A 218 -26.84 -10.69 -25.37
N GLY A 219 -26.52 -11.90 -24.96
CA GLY A 219 -27.06 -13.15 -25.53
C GLY A 219 -26.14 -13.80 -26.57
N ARG A 220 -25.36 -13.02 -27.31
CA ARG A 220 -24.30 -13.52 -28.19
C ARG A 220 -23.10 -12.57 -28.24
N ARG A 221 -21.94 -13.14 -28.51
CA ARG A 221 -20.69 -12.38 -28.68
C ARG A 221 -20.77 -11.50 -29.93
N GLY A 222 -20.21 -10.30 -29.88
CA GLY A 222 -20.18 -9.36 -31.02
C GLY A 222 -21.53 -8.67 -31.32
N MET A 223 -22.51 -8.75 -30.43
CA MET A 223 -23.84 -8.19 -30.67
C MET A 223 -23.85 -6.66 -30.76
N PHE A 224 -23.09 -6.01 -29.90
CA PHE A 224 -22.90 -4.55 -29.91
C PHE A 224 -22.14 -4.10 -31.17
N HIS A 225 -21.09 -4.82 -31.52
CA HIS A 225 -20.31 -4.59 -32.73
C HIS A 225 -21.21 -4.66 -33.98
N ASP A 226 -21.94 -5.76 -34.14
CA ASP A 226 -22.78 -5.99 -35.34
C ASP A 226 -23.87 -4.95 -35.46
N TYR A 227 -24.47 -4.53 -34.34
CA TYR A 227 -25.47 -3.46 -34.35
C TYR A 227 -24.86 -2.15 -34.78
N MET A 228 -23.76 -1.71 -34.17
CA MET A 228 -23.12 -0.42 -34.46
C MET A 228 -22.47 -0.39 -35.85
N ALA A 229 -22.03 -1.51 -36.39
CA ALA A 229 -21.42 -1.62 -37.71
C ALA A 229 -22.39 -1.33 -38.85
N GLN A 230 -23.70 -1.44 -38.63
CA GLN A 230 -24.73 -1.14 -39.63
C GLN A 230 -24.83 0.37 -39.91
N PHE A 231 -24.32 1.24 -39.04
CA PHE A 231 -24.45 2.68 -39.11
C PHE A 231 -23.14 3.34 -39.55
N ASP A 232 -23.26 4.36 -40.42
CA ASP A 232 -22.15 5.27 -40.71
C ASP A 232 -21.92 6.27 -39.56
N ALA A 233 -20.85 7.06 -39.60
CA ALA A 233 -20.54 8.02 -38.55
C ALA A 233 -21.66 9.03 -38.25
N ARG A 234 -22.46 9.39 -39.24
CA ARG A 234 -23.57 10.37 -39.08
C ARG A 234 -24.72 9.79 -38.29
N HIS A 235 -25.01 8.50 -38.48
CA HIS A 235 -26.13 7.81 -37.86
C HIS A 235 -25.75 7.09 -36.51
N SER A 236 -24.45 6.85 -36.29
CA SER A 236 -23.96 6.19 -35.07
C SER A 236 -24.40 6.87 -33.76
N ARG A 237 -24.50 8.22 -33.77
CA ARG A 237 -25.00 8.96 -32.58
C ARG A 237 -26.43 8.58 -32.25
N THR A 238 -27.32 8.51 -33.24
CA THR A 238 -28.73 8.14 -33.03
C THR A 238 -28.82 6.70 -32.59
N ALA A 239 -28.06 5.79 -33.24
CA ALA A 239 -28.02 4.38 -32.89
C ALA A 239 -27.61 4.14 -31.45
N ILE A 240 -26.59 4.83 -30.92
CA ILE A 240 -26.15 4.68 -29.52
C ILE A 240 -27.18 5.24 -28.53
N ILE A 241 -27.86 6.32 -28.86
CA ILE A 241 -28.95 6.89 -28.05
C ILE A 241 -30.11 5.90 -27.96
N ASP A 242 -30.51 5.30 -29.09
CA ASP A 242 -31.60 4.34 -29.13
C ASP A 242 -31.22 3.05 -28.39
N LEU A 243 -29.96 2.58 -28.51
CA LEU A 243 -29.47 1.44 -27.75
C LEU A 243 -29.52 1.72 -26.24
N PHE A 244 -29.02 2.86 -25.77
CA PHE A 244 -29.04 3.19 -24.34
C PHE A 244 -30.46 3.27 -23.79
N ARG A 245 -31.40 3.76 -24.58
CA ARG A 245 -32.82 3.78 -24.23
C ARG A 245 -33.40 2.37 -24.10
N VAL A 246 -33.09 1.47 -25.02
CA VAL A 246 -33.54 0.08 -24.98
C VAL A 246 -32.94 -0.68 -23.80
N LEU A 247 -31.65 -0.46 -23.50
CA LEU A 247 -30.98 -1.03 -22.34
C LEU A 247 -31.59 -0.57 -21.00
N ASP A 248 -32.22 0.61 -20.95
CA ASP A 248 -32.93 1.15 -19.77
C ASP A 248 -34.42 0.75 -19.70
N GLN A 249 -34.96 0.15 -20.75
CA GLN A 249 -36.38 -0.21 -20.80
C GLN A 249 -36.61 -1.71 -20.67
N LYS A 250 -37.58 -2.09 -19.80
CA LYS A 250 -38.02 -3.48 -19.72
C LYS A 250 -38.66 -3.92 -21.03
N PRO A 251 -38.53 -5.18 -21.44
CA PRO A 251 -39.12 -5.67 -22.69
C PRO A 251 -40.61 -5.38 -22.84
N GLU A 252 -41.39 -5.44 -21.73
CA GLU A 252 -42.81 -5.14 -21.72
C GLU A 252 -43.17 -3.66 -21.95
N ASP A 253 -42.21 -2.74 -21.71
CA ASP A 253 -42.41 -1.27 -21.83
C ASP A 253 -41.87 -0.74 -23.18
N ARG A 254 -41.31 -1.59 -24.04
CA ARG A 254 -40.72 -1.20 -25.33
C ARG A 254 -41.75 -0.99 -26.41
N ASP A 255 -41.43 -0.14 -27.38
CA ASP A 255 -42.22 0.03 -28.59
C ASP A 255 -42.37 -1.31 -29.34
N PRO A 256 -43.59 -1.78 -29.62
CA PRO A 256 -43.82 -3.01 -30.36
C PRO A 256 -43.33 -3.02 -31.80
N TYR A 257 -43.00 -1.84 -32.37
CA TYR A 257 -42.47 -1.64 -33.70
C TYR A 257 -40.94 -1.39 -33.72
N LEU A 258 -40.27 -1.62 -32.59
CA LEU A 258 -38.82 -1.46 -32.51
C LEU A 258 -38.11 -2.39 -33.49
N ASP A 259 -37.01 -1.92 -34.02
CA ASP A 259 -36.15 -2.73 -34.90
C ASP A 259 -35.78 -4.05 -34.21
N PRO A 260 -35.91 -5.21 -34.89
CA PRO A 260 -35.66 -6.52 -34.28
C PRO A 260 -34.24 -6.67 -33.68
N ASP A 261 -33.20 -6.11 -34.34
CA ASP A 261 -31.81 -6.17 -33.87
C ASP A 261 -31.65 -5.37 -32.58
N LEU A 262 -32.32 -4.23 -32.50
CA LEU A 262 -32.32 -3.39 -31.31
C LEU A 262 -33.19 -3.99 -30.19
N ALA A 263 -34.36 -4.56 -30.53
CA ALA A 263 -35.27 -5.21 -29.59
C ALA A 263 -34.64 -6.48 -28.91
N ALA A 264 -33.67 -7.10 -29.57
CA ALA A 264 -32.99 -8.28 -29.05
C ALA A 264 -32.05 -8.01 -27.86
N PHE A 265 -31.64 -6.74 -27.65
CA PHE A 265 -30.81 -6.40 -26.48
C PHE A 265 -31.59 -6.57 -25.17
N PRO A 266 -30.95 -7.11 -24.11
CA PRO A 266 -31.61 -7.28 -22.82
C PRO A 266 -31.87 -5.96 -22.11
N TYR A 267 -32.71 -5.97 -21.11
CA TYR A 267 -32.86 -4.86 -20.15
C TYR A 267 -31.72 -4.90 -19.14
N VAL A 268 -30.99 -3.79 -18.99
CA VAL A 268 -29.89 -3.63 -18.05
C VAL A 268 -30.40 -2.84 -16.84
N ASN A 269 -30.90 -3.54 -15.84
CA ASN A 269 -31.36 -2.93 -14.60
C ASN A 269 -30.17 -2.47 -13.73
N GLY A 270 -30.16 -1.30 -13.18
CA GLY A 270 -29.09 -0.86 -12.26
C GLY A 270 -28.73 0.61 -12.40
N GLY A 271 -29.47 1.33 -13.21
CA GLY A 271 -29.35 2.78 -13.32
C GLY A 271 -28.16 3.28 -14.14
N LEU A 272 -27.33 2.39 -14.72
CA LEU A 272 -26.22 2.81 -15.58
C LEU A 272 -26.73 3.55 -16.83
N PHE A 273 -27.84 3.09 -17.41
CA PHE A 273 -28.50 3.70 -18.58
C PHE A 273 -29.69 4.59 -18.21
N ALA A 274 -30.06 4.66 -16.91
CA ALA A 274 -31.15 5.48 -16.46
C ALA A 274 -30.99 6.96 -16.83
N ASN A 275 -32.12 7.63 -16.95
CA ASN A 275 -32.37 8.94 -17.51
C ASN A 275 -31.52 10.08 -16.91
N GLU A 276 -30.20 10.00 -17.10
CA GLU A 276 -29.36 11.19 -17.04
C GLU A 276 -29.33 11.83 -18.42
N ASP A 277 -29.65 13.09 -18.48
CA ASP A 277 -29.63 13.92 -19.68
C ASP A 277 -28.16 14.19 -20.11
N ILE A 278 -27.47 13.11 -20.55
CA ILE A 278 -26.08 13.20 -20.99
C ILE A 278 -26.01 13.75 -22.42
N GLU A 279 -25.05 14.61 -22.63
CA GLU A 279 -24.72 15.14 -23.95
C GLU A 279 -23.85 14.14 -24.69
N ILE A 280 -24.38 13.56 -25.78
CA ILE A 280 -23.64 12.65 -26.66
C ILE A 280 -23.26 13.42 -27.91
N PRO A 281 -21.95 13.59 -28.20
CA PRO A 281 -21.48 14.35 -29.35
C PRO A 281 -21.64 13.59 -30.66
N HIS A 282 -21.32 14.24 -31.77
CA HIS A 282 -21.27 13.60 -33.08
C HIS A 282 -20.15 12.55 -33.13
N PHE A 283 -20.39 11.47 -33.86
CA PHE A 283 -19.39 10.47 -34.19
C PHE A 283 -18.62 10.91 -35.44
N THR A 284 -17.32 10.63 -35.45
CA THR A 284 -16.45 10.75 -36.64
C THR A 284 -16.04 9.35 -37.08
N ASP A 285 -15.49 9.27 -38.33
CA ASP A 285 -14.94 8.01 -38.82
C ASP A 285 -13.78 7.49 -37.92
N GLU A 286 -13.00 8.41 -37.33
CA GLU A 286 -11.97 8.08 -36.34
C GLU A 286 -12.58 7.39 -35.09
N ILE A 287 -13.63 7.98 -34.51
CA ILE A 287 -14.32 7.43 -33.36
C ILE A 287 -14.92 6.06 -33.70
N ARG A 288 -15.53 5.93 -34.87
CA ARG A 288 -16.12 4.68 -35.31
C ARG A 288 -15.06 3.58 -35.47
N THR A 289 -13.92 3.89 -36.12
CA THR A 289 -12.81 2.96 -36.27
C THR A 289 -12.21 2.55 -34.90
N LEU A 290 -12.01 3.52 -33.98
CA LEU A 290 -11.55 3.23 -32.64
C LEU A 290 -12.52 2.29 -31.88
N LEU A 291 -13.81 2.56 -31.96
CA LEU A 291 -14.83 1.79 -31.25
C LEU A 291 -15.00 0.37 -31.81
N LEU A 292 -15.16 0.23 -33.13
CA LEU A 292 -15.49 -1.03 -33.79
C LEU A 292 -14.27 -1.91 -34.04
N GLU A 293 -13.18 -1.35 -34.55
CA GLU A 293 -12.02 -2.15 -34.91
C GLU A 293 -11.08 -2.36 -33.76
N LYS A 294 -10.70 -1.29 -33.01
CA LYS A 294 -9.71 -1.41 -31.95
C LYS A 294 -10.32 -1.87 -30.64
N ALA A 295 -11.42 -1.27 -30.22
CA ALA A 295 -11.99 -1.56 -28.93
C ALA A 295 -12.91 -2.80 -28.93
N SER A 296 -13.72 -3.04 -29.97
CA SER A 296 -14.62 -4.18 -30.01
C SER A 296 -13.95 -5.40 -30.66
N ALA A 297 -13.52 -5.31 -31.95
CA ALA A 297 -13.06 -6.49 -32.68
C ALA A 297 -11.70 -7.06 -32.21
N ASN A 298 -10.76 -6.17 -31.83
CA ASN A 298 -9.36 -6.54 -31.54
C ASN A 298 -9.01 -6.62 -30.05
N PHE A 299 -9.98 -6.45 -29.15
CA PHE A 299 -9.74 -6.49 -27.71
C PHE A 299 -10.80 -7.37 -27.03
N ASN A 300 -10.39 -8.17 -26.04
CA ASN A 300 -11.29 -9.01 -25.25
C ASN A 300 -11.55 -8.40 -23.87
N TRP A 301 -12.66 -7.72 -23.70
CA TRP A 301 -13.05 -7.06 -22.45
C TRP A 301 -13.44 -8.05 -21.35
N SER A 302 -13.80 -9.31 -21.67
CA SER A 302 -14.19 -10.29 -20.65
C SER A 302 -13.05 -10.70 -19.73
N GLU A 303 -11.79 -10.43 -20.10
CA GLU A 303 -10.59 -10.75 -19.33
C GLU A 303 -10.13 -9.62 -18.39
N ILE A 304 -10.82 -8.49 -18.35
CA ILE A 304 -10.48 -7.37 -17.48
C ILE A 304 -10.72 -7.75 -16.02
N SER A 305 -9.76 -7.44 -15.15
CA SER A 305 -9.98 -7.51 -13.70
C SER A 305 -10.95 -6.41 -13.25
N PRO A 306 -12.08 -6.74 -12.62
CA PRO A 306 -13.03 -5.76 -12.13
C PRO A 306 -12.41 -4.82 -11.10
N THR A 307 -11.50 -5.31 -10.27
CA THR A 307 -10.79 -4.53 -9.25
C THR A 307 -9.85 -3.51 -9.88
N ILE A 308 -9.16 -3.89 -10.96
CA ILE A 308 -8.23 -3.01 -11.68
C ILE A 308 -9.00 -2.04 -12.58
N PHE A 309 -10.15 -2.47 -13.14
CA PHE A 309 -11.03 -1.65 -13.98
C PHE A 309 -11.33 -0.28 -13.36
N GLY A 310 -11.76 -0.27 -12.08
CA GLY A 310 -12.06 0.95 -11.38
C GLY A 310 -10.91 1.95 -11.35
N ALA A 311 -9.72 1.48 -11.04
CA ALA A 311 -8.52 2.30 -10.93
C ALA A 311 -8.02 2.85 -12.28
N VAL A 312 -8.07 2.02 -13.31
CA VAL A 312 -7.69 2.41 -14.67
C VAL A 312 -8.61 3.50 -15.17
N PHE A 313 -9.92 3.36 -14.95
CA PHE A 313 -10.91 4.36 -15.35
C PHE A 313 -10.73 5.68 -14.61
N GLU A 314 -10.54 5.64 -13.29
CA GLU A 314 -10.31 6.83 -12.50
C GLU A 314 -9.04 7.59 -12.95
N SER A 315 -7.96 6.86 -13.23
CA SER A 315 -6.71 7.48 -13.69
C SER A 315 -6.79 8.07 -15.11
N THR A 316 -7.56 7.43 -15.98
CA THR A 316 -7.66 7.81 -17.40
C THR A 316 -8.61 8.97 -17.63
N LEU A 317 -9.70 9.01 -16.87
CA LEU A 317 -10.79 9.98 -17.09
C LEU A 317 -10.75 11.19 -16.15
N ASN A 318 -9.96 11.14 -15.05
CA ASN A 318 -9.79 12.28 -14.16
C ASN A 318 -8.68 13.22 -14.67
N PRO A 319 -9.00 14.49 -15.05
CA PRO A 319 -8.00 15.42 -15.60
C PRO A 319 -6.84 15.76 -14.65
N GLU A 320 -7.05 15.69 -13.33
CA GLU A 320 -6.02 16.00 -12.33
C GLU A 320 -5.02 14.85 -12.20
N THR A 321 -5.48 13.61 -12.14
CA THR A 321 -4.62 12.42 -12.10
C THR A 321 -3.89 12.20 -13.41
N ARG A 322 -4.55 12.48 -14.54
CA ARG A 322 -3.98 12.39 -15.89
C ARG A 322 -2.81 13.36 -16.08
N ARG A 323 -2.90 14.60 -15.59
CA ARG A 323 -1.82 15.61 -15.63
C ARG A 323 -0.65 15.28 -14.71
N SER A 324 -0.91 14.61 -13.59
CA SER A 324 0.11 14.23 -12.62
C SER A 324 0.86 12.94 -12.98
N GLY A 325 0.39 12.18 -13.97
CA GLY A 325 0.99 10.92 -14.42
C GLY A 325 0.99 9.81 -13.36
N GLY A 326 0.06 9.87 -12.39
CA GLY A 326 -0.01 8.92 -11.29
C GLY A 326 -1.34 8.19 -11.22
N MET A 327 -1.35 6.87 -11.43
CA MET A 327 -2.45 6.01 -11.03
C MET A 327 -2.42 5.85 -9.50
N HIS A 328 -3.47 6.27 -8.81
CA HIS A 328 -3.65 5.94 -7.38
C HIS A 328 -4.43 4.61 -7.28
N TYR A 329 -3.75 3.52 -7.56
CA TYR A 329 -4.32 2.19 -7.48
C TYR A 329 -3.96 1.52 -6.16
N THR A 330 -4.96 0.95 -5.48
CA THR A 330 -4.73 0.06 -4.34
C THR A 330 -4.57 -1.36 -4.87
N SER A 331 -3.37 -1.91 -4.82
CA SER A 331 -3.10 -3.26 -5.30
C SER A 331 -3.93 -4.31 -4.57
N ILE A 332 -4.27 -5.40 -5.25
CA ILE A 332 -5.03 -6.53 -4.69
C ILE A 332 -4.33 -7.06 -3.43
N GLU A 333 -3.00 -7.19 -3.46
CA GLU A 333 -2.20 -7.59 -2.29
C GLU A 333 -2.44 -6.68 -1.07
N ASN A 334 -2.49 -5.36 -1.29
CA ASN A 334 -2.74 -4.41 -0.21
C ASN A 334 -4.19 -4.43 0.28
N ILE A 335 -5.17 -4.75 -0.59
CA ILE A 335 -6.55 -4.99 -0.17
C ILE A 335 -6.63 -6.21 0.74
N HIS A 336 -5.95 -7.31 0.38
CA HIS A 336 -5.88 -8.51 1.19
C HIS A 336 -5.21 -8.30 2.55
N LYS A 337 -4.23 -7.40 2.68
CA LYS A 337 -3.71 -6.99 4.00
C LYS A 337 -4.78 -6.38 4.92
N VAL A 338 -5.88 -5.90 4.36
CA VAL A 338 -7.03 -5.38 5.13
C VAL A 338 -8.07 -6.46 5.36
N ILE A 339 -8.57 -7.11 4.29
CA ILE A 339 -9.72 -8.00 4.35
C ILE A 339 -9.39 -9.38 4.96
N ASP A 340 -8.17 -9.90 4.75
CA ASP A 340 -7.79 -11.20 5.27
C ASP A 340 -7.79 -11.24 6.81
N PRO A 341 -7.08 -10.36 7.53
CA PRO A 341 -7.12 -10.39 8.97
C PRO A 341 -8.43 -9.83 9.56
N LEU A 342 -9.21 -9.08 8.78
CA LEU A 342 -10.49 -8.54 9.23
C LEU A 342 -11.57 -9.62 9.30
N PHE A 343 -11.69 -10.49 8.27
CA PHE A 343 -12.72 -11.54 8.21
C PHE A 343 -12.36 -12.75 7.34
N MET A 344 -11.60 -12.64 6.24
CA MET A 344 -11.40 -13.76 5.31
C MET A 344 -10.67 -14.93 5.97
N ASN A 345 -9.65 -14.68 6.80
CA ASN A 345 -8.93 -15.74 7.51
C ASN A 345 -9.85 -16.56 8.44
N GLU A 346 -10.82 -15.89 9.08
CA GLU A 346 -11.81 -16.55 9.93
C GLU A 346 -12.78 -17.39 9.11
N LEU A 347 -13.25 -16.86 7.97
CA LEU A 347 -14.17 -17.55 7.07
C LEU A 347 -13.50 -18.76 6.40
N ASN A 348 -12.29 -18.61 5.91
CA ASN A 348 -11.52 -19.71 5.31
C ASN A 348 -11.28 -20.83 6.32
N LYS A 349 -10.87 -20.49 7.54
CA LYS A 349 -10.66 -21.47 8.60
C LYS A 349 -11.96 -22.22 8.96
N GLU A 350 -13.08 -21.53 9.08
CA GLU A 350 -14.39 -22.14 9.33
C GLU A 350 -14.79 -23.08 8.19
N PHE A 351 -14.55 -22.68 6.95
CA PHE A 351 -14.79 -23.51 5.77
C PHE A 351 -13.92 -24.79 5.78
N GLU A 352 -12.63 -24.68 6.10
CA GLU A 352 -11.72 -25.83 6.23
C GLU A 352 -12.19 -26.79 7.32
N GLU A 353 -12.60 -26.27 8.50
CA GLU A 353 -13.14 -27.06 9.59
C GLU A 353 -14.43 -27.80 9.18
N ILE A 354 -15.32 -27.14 8.44
CA ILE A 354 -16.57 -27.75 7.94
C ILE A 354 -16.26 -28.81 6.88
N SER A 355 -15.36 -28.52 5.96
CA SER A 355 -14.99 -29.40 4.84
C SER A 355 -14.34 -30.71 5.34
N SER A 356 -13.63 -30.66 6.46
CA SER A 356 -12.98 -31.80 7.10
C SER A 356 -13.94 -32.77 7.84
N ILE A 357 -15.25 -32.41 7.95
CA ILE A 357 -16.21 -33.24 8.67
C ILE A 357 -16.46 -34.55 7.92
N ALA A 358 -16.17 -35.71 8.54
CA ALA A 358 -16.29 -37.01 7.92
C ALA A 358 -17.75 -37.44 7.64
N VAL A 359 -18.70 -36.98 8.46
CA VAL A 359 -20.12 -37.36 8.32
C VAL A 359 -20.78 -36.44 7.28
N GLU A 360 -21.05 -37.00 6.09
CA GLU A 360 -21.55 -36.31 4.92
C GLU A 360 -22.79 -35.43 5.20
N ARG A 361 -23.82 -36.01 5.78
CA ARG A 361 -25.09 -35.30 6.09
C ARG A 361 -24.87 -34.10 7.03
N THR A 362 -23.92 -34.20 7.97
CA THR A 362 -23.59 -33.13 8.90
C THR A 362 -22.79 -32.05 8.17
N ARG A 363 -21.85 -32.45 7.31
CA ARG A 363 -21.05 -31.55 6.48
C ARG A 363 -21.93 -30.73 5.54
N GLU A 364 -22.85 -31.40 4.79
CA GLU A 364 -23.78 -30.71 3.88
C GLU A 364 -24.66 -29.68 4.61
N LYS A 365 -25.21 -30.05 5.77
CA LYS A 365 -26.00 -29.11 6.57
C LYS A 365 -25.18 -27.90 6.96
N LYS A 366 -23.95 -28.11 7.48
CA LYS A 366 -23.07 -27.01 7.91
C LYS A 366 -22.59 -26.17 6.72
N LEU A 367 -22.35 -26.76 5.54
CA LEU A 367 -22.03 -26.01 4.32
C LEU A 367 -23.17 -25.08 3.92
N LYS A 368 -24.43 -25.54 3.98
CA LYS A 368 -25.62 -24.70 3.72
C LYS A 368 -25.77 -23.58 4.75
N ASP A 369 -25.56 -23.88 6.03
CA ASP A 369 -25.59 -22.88 7.10
C ASP A 369 -24.49 -21.84 6.89
N PHE A 370 -23.29 -22.27 6.47
CA PHE A 370 -22.15 -21.41 6.17
C PHE A 370 -22.41 -20.51 4.95
N GLN A 371 -22.96 -21.07 3.87
CA GLN A 371 -23.38 -20.29 2.69
C GLN A 371 -24.40 -19.21 3.07
N THR A 372 -25.38 -19.57 3.89
CA THR A 372 -26.37 -18.61 4.44
C THR A 372 -25.70 -17.56 5.32
N LYS A 373 -24.64 -17.90 6.05
CA LYS A 373 -23.84 -16.92 6.81
C LYS A 373 -23.16 -15.95 5.85
N LEU A 374 -22.50 -16.42 4.79
CA LEU A 374 -21.83 -15.56 3.81
C LEU A 374 -22.80 -14.55 3.18
N SER A 375 -24.03 -14.97 2.86
CA SER A 375 -25.05 -14.10 2.23
C SER A 375 -25.62 -13.02 3.15
N LYS A 376 -25.37 -13.10 4.47
CA LYS A 376 -25.84 -12.14 5.47
C LYS A 376 -24.79 -11.11 5.89
N LEU A 377 -23.53 -11.32 5.50
CA LEU A 377 -22.48 -10.38 5.82
C LEU A 377 -22.66 -9.06 5.03
N THR A 378 -22.40 -7.95 5.66
CA THR A 378 -22.52 -6.60 5.07
C THR A 378 -21.23 -5.83 5.24
N PHE A 379 -20.84 -5.12 4.18
CA PHE A 379 -19.57 -4.44 4.06
C PHE A 379 -19.77 -2.98 3.68
N PHE A 380 -19.01 -2.10 4.31
CA PHE A 380 -19.12 -0.67 4.08
C PHE A 380 -17.75 -0.03 3.90
N ASP A 381 -17.58 0.70 2.80
CA ASP A 381 -16.41 1.54 2.53
C ASP A 381 -16.84 3.02 2.47
N PRO A 382 -16.54 3.82 3.50
CA PRO A 382 -16.95 5.23 3.57
C PRO A 382 -16.05 6.18 2.76
N ALA A 383 -15.16 5.67 1.92
CA ALA A 383 -14.34 6.42 0.97
C ALA A 383 -13.94 5.49 -0.18
N CYS A 384 -14.96 4.92 -0.85
CA CYS A 384 -14.78 3.75 -1.69
C CYS A 384 -14.06 4.02 -3.02
N GLY A 385 -13.89 5.28 -3.43
CA GLY A 385 -13.31 5.60 -4.74
C GLY A 385 -14.02 4.85 -5.84
N SER A 386 -13.26 4.22 -6.70
CA SER A 386 -13.75 3.32 -7.76
C SER A 386 -14.20 1.93 -7.31
N GLY A 387 -14.31 1.69 -6.00
CA GLY A 387 -14.90 0.49 -5.43
C GLY A 387 -13.97 -0.71 -5.27
N ASN A 388 -12.64 -0.53 -5.33
CA ASN A 388 -11.67 -1.62 -5.34
C ASN A 388 -11.78 -2.56 -4.13
N PHE A 389 -11.95 -2.02 -2.91
CA PHE A 389 -12.15 -2.84 -1.70
C PHE A 389 -13.43 -3.64 -1.75
N LEU A 390 -14.53 -3.02 -2.19
CA LEU A 390 -15.83 -3.67 -2.28
C LEU A 390 -15.81 -4.78 -3.33
N THR A 391 -15.23 -4.51 -4.49
CA THR A 391 -15.13 -5.44 -5.62
C THR A 391 -14.28 -6.66 -5.26
N GLU A 392 -13.08 -6.46 -4.69
CA GLU A 392 -12.22 -7.59 -4.30
C GLU A 392 -12.81 -8.41 -3.16
N THR A 393 -13.50 -7.76 -2.23
CA THR A 393 -14.23 -8.46 -1.16
C THR A 393 -15.35 -9.33 -1.75
N TYR A 394 -16.12 -8.80 -2.71
CA TYR A 394 -17.15 -9.56 -3.40
C TYR A 394 -16.56 -10.78 -4.12
N LEU A 395 -15.49 -10.58 -4.91
CA LEU A 395 -14.80 -11.68 -5.61
C LEU A 395 -14.32 -12.76 -4.65
N SER A 396 -13.68 -12.35 -3.53
CA SER A 396 -13.18 -13.30 -2.52
C SER A 396 -14.31 -14.11 -1.86
N LEU A 397 -15.42 -13.48 -1.53
CA LEU A 397 -16.59 -14.18 -0.96
C LEU A 397 -17.26 -15.12 -1.98
N ARG A 398 -17.33 -14.70 -3.24
CA ARG A 398 -17.93 -15.52 -4.31
C ARG A 398 -17.07 -16.75 -4.65
N ARG A 399 -15.74 -16.60 -4.65
CA ARG A 399 -14.82 -17.73 -4.80
C ARG A 399 -15.01 -18.73 -3.66
N LEU A 400 -15.08 -18.26 -2.43
CA LEU A 400 -15.36 -19.12 -1.27
C LEU A 400 -16.75 -19.79 -1.36
N GLU A 401 -17.78 -19.07 -1.82
CA GLU A 401 -19.11 -19.63 -2.06
C GLU A 401 -19.08 -20.67 -3.18
N ASN A 402 -18.33 -20.46 -4.26
CA ASN A 402 -18.16 -21.44 -5.34
C ASN A 402 -17.51 -22.75 -4.85
N GLU A 403 -16.56 -22.66 -3.90
CA GLU A 403 -16.01 -23.85 -3.24
C GLU A 403 -17.08 -24.60 -2.43
N VAL A 404 -17.94 -23.86 -1.70
CA VAL A 404 -19.08 -24.44 -0.97
C VAL A 404 -20.04 -25.15 -1.94
N ILE A 405 -20.42 -24.47 -3.04
CA ILE A 405 -21.30 -24.99 -4.07
C ILE A 405 -20.71 -26.27 -4.69
N SER A 406 -19.42 -26.27 -5.04
CA SER A 406 -18.70 -27.42 -5.57
C SER A 406 -18.79 -28.65 -4.65
N LEU A 407 -18.57 -28.44 -3.33
CA LEU A 407 -18.67 -29.52 -2.34
C LEU A 407 -20.09 -30.01 -2.12
N LEU A 408 -21.10 -29.16 -2.27
CA LEU A 408 -22.50 -29.52 -2.13
C LEU A 408 -23.01 -30.36 -3.34
N HIS A 409 -22.51 -30.05 -4.55
CA HIS A 409 -23.01 -30.67 -5.78
C HIS A 409 -22.18 -31.86 -6.27
N LYS A 410 -20.93 -32.06 -5.81
CA LYS A 410 -20.06 -33.21 -6.14
C LYS A 410 -20.08 -33.62 -7.62
N GLY A 411 -20.21 -32.67 -8.54
CA GLY A 411 -20.26 -32.96 -9.97
C GLY A 411 -21.54 -33.67 -10.45
N GLN A 412 -22.60 -33.77 -9.65
CA GLN A 412 -23.87 -34.28 -10.09
C GLN A 412 -24.65 -33.18 -10.83
N ILE A 413 -25.09 -33.50 -12.06
CA ILE A 413 -26.02 -32.64 -12.82
C ILE A 413 -27.38 -32.71 -12.10
N VAL A 414 -27.73 -31.64 -11.37
CA VAL A 414 -29.02 -31.55 -10.68
C VAL A 414 -29.98 -30.78 -11.58
N MET A 415 -30.95 -31.46 -12.15
CA MET A 415 -31.90 -30.92 -13.15
C MET A 415 -32.91 -29.88 -12.63
N ASP A 416 -32.89 -29.55 -11.35
CA ASP A 416 -33.90 -28.66 -10.76
C ASP A 416 -33.29 -27.82 -9.62
N LEU A 417 -32.23 -27.09 -9.94
CA LEU A 417 -31.66 -26.10 -9.03
C LEU A 417 -32.26 -24.73 -9.36
N GLY A 418 -32.98 -24.17 -8.39
CA GLY A 418 -33.09 -22.72 -8.29
C GLY A 418 -31.68 -22.09 -8.21
N ASN A 419 -31.55 -20.78 -8.34
CA ASN A 419 -30.26 -20.10 -8.29
C ASN A 419 -29.42 -20.55 -7.07
N PRO A 420 -28.27 -21.23 -7.23
CA PRO A 420 -27.45 -21.72 -6.12
C PRO A 420 -26.68 -20.61 -5.42
N ILE A 421 -26.63 -19.41 -6.01
CA ILE A 421 -25.86 -18.28 -5.55
C ILE A 421 -26.67 -17.52 -4.48
N GLN A 422 -26.07 -17.27 -3.33
CA GLN A 422 -26.67 -16.50 -2.24
C GLN A 422 -25.93 -15.17 -1.97
N VAL A 423 -24.62 -15.12 -2.22
CA VAL A 423 -23.82 -13.90 -2.07
C VAL A 423 -24.15 -12.92 -3.20
N SER A 424 -24.47 -11.68 -2.85
CA SER A 424 -24.96 -10.66 -3.78
C SER A 424 -24.23 -9.34 -3.58
N ILE A 425 -24.12 -8.54 -4.65
CA ILE A 425 -23.56 -7.17 -4.56
C ILE A 425 -24.41 -6.22 -3.70
N SER A 426 -25.66 -6.59 -3.37
CA SER A 426 -26.51 -5.83 -2.45
C SER A 426 -26.02 -5.80 -0.99
N GLN A 427 -25.02 -6.64 -0.65
CA GLN A 427 -24.36 -6.65 0.67
C GLN A 427 -23.30 -5.53 0.82
N PHE A 428 -23.02 -4.77 -0.26
CA PHE A 428 -21.94 -3.82 -0.36
C PHE A 428 -22.44 -2.37 -0.38
N TYR A 429 -21.93 -1.59 0.54
CA TYR A 429 -22.28 -0.20 0.77
C TYR A 429 -21.05 0.69 0.61
N GLY A 430 -21.22 1.89 0.06
CA GLY A 430 -20.12 2.84 -0.11
C GLY A 430 -20.56 4.29 -0.10
N ILE A 431 -19.64 5.18 0.26
CA ILE A 431 -19.77 6.62 0.08
C ILE A 431 -18.56 7.11 -0.70
N GLU A 432 -18.80 7.90 -1.72
CA GLU A 432 -17.76 8.54 -2.49
C GLU A 432 -18.16 9.99 -2.82
N ILE A 433 -17.21 10.92 -2.75
CA ILE A 433 -17.46 12.34 -2.99
C ILE A 433 -17.60 12.67 -4.48
N ASN A 434 -17.04 11.82 -5.33
CA ASN A 434 -17.01 11.98 -6.78
C ASN A 434 -18.12 11.11 -7.41
N ASP A 435 -19.11 11.73 -8.06
CA ASP A 435 -20.24 11.06 -8.70
C ASP A 435 -19.80 10.10 -9.82
N PHE A 436 -18.76 10.46 -10.55
CA PHE A 436 -18.17 9.59 -11.58
C PHE A 436 -17.59 8.32 -10.96
N ALA A 437 -16.80 8.43 -9.87
CA ALA A 437 -16.22 7.27 -9.19
C ALA A 437 -17.33 6.35 -8.62
N VAL A 438 -18.46 6.91 -8.17
CA VAL A 438 -19.65 6.14 -7.79
C VAL A 438 -20.15 5.27 -8.95
N THR A 439 -20.26 5.85 -10.15
CA THR A 439 -20.69 5.13 -11.35
C THR A 439 -19.71 4.03 -11.74
N VAL A 440 -18.42 4.30 -11.69
CA VAL A 440 -17.36 3.32 -11.96
C VAL A 440 -17.39 2.18 -10.94
N ALA A 441 -17.53 2.48 -9.65
CA ALA A 441 -17.59 1.48 -8.59
C ALA A 441 -18.79 0.52 -8.74
N LYS A 442 -19.96 1.05 -9.08
CA LYS A 442 -21.14 0.21 -9.37
C LYS A 442 -20.89 -0.69 -10.59
N THR A 443 -20.31 -0.13 -11.65
CA THR A 443 -20.00 -0.88 -12.87
C THR A 443 -18.97 -1.99 -12.59
N ALA A 444 -17.94 -1.72 -11.82
CA ALA A 444 -16.93 -2.71 -11.42
C ALA A 444 -17.56 -3.89 -10.66
N LEU A 445 -18.49 -3.62 -9.73
CA LEU A 445 -19.21 -4.67 -9.01
C LEU A 445 -20.12 -5.49 -9.93
N TRP A 446 -20.76 -4.89 -10.93
CA TRP A 446 -21.54 -5.63 -11.91
C TRP A 446 -20.67 -6.53 -12.81
N ILE A 447 -19.53 -6.02 -13.23
CA ILE A 447 -18.54 -6.83 -13.98
C ILE A 447 -18.11 -8.03 -13.12
N ALA A 448 -17.80 -7.80 -11.85
CA ALA A 448 -17.44 -8.85 -10.91
C ALA A 448 -18.57 -9.88 -10.70
N GLU A 449 -19.82 -9.42 -10.58
CA GLU A 449 -21.01 -10.30 -10.46
C GLU A 449 -21.15 -11.19 -11.70
N SER A 450 -20.98 -10.61 -12.90
CA SER A 450 -21.05 -11.35 -14.18
C SER A 450 -19.95 -12.39 -14.29
N GLN A 451 -18.71 -12.05 -13.97
CA GLN A 451 -17.58 -13.00 -14.02
C GLN A 451 -17.77 -14.14 -13.04
N MET A 452 -18.13 -13.85 -11.79
CA MET A 452 -18.34 -14.86 -10.77
C MET A 452 -19.52 -15.78 -11.07
N MET A 453 -20.52 -15.29 -11.79
CA MET A 453 -21.61 -16.10 -12.26
C MET A 453 -21.16 -17.12 -13.30
N LYS A 454 -20.36 -16.68 -14.26
CA LYS A 454 -19.78 -17.58 -15.26
C LYS A 454 -18.90 -18.64 -14.61
N GLU A 455 -18.09 -18.28 -13.62
CA GLU A 455 -17.35 -19.26 -12.83
C GLU A 455 -18.28 -20.26 -12.11
N THR A 456 -19.42 -19.79 -11.58
CA THR A 456 -20.39 -20.69 -10.96
C THR A 456 -21.04 -21.63 -11.98
N GLU A 457 -21.37 -21.16 -13.20
CA GLU A 457 -21.86 -22.01 -14.31
C GLU A 457 -20.88 -23.14 -14.64
N ASP A 458 -19.58 -22.84 -14.65
CA ASP A 458 -18.53 -23.83 -14.86
C ASP A 458 -18.48 -24.87 -13.72
N VAL A 459 -18.68 -24.41 -12.45
CA VAL A 459 -18.70 -25.28 -11.26
C VAL A 459 -19.91 -26.22 -11.25
N VAL A 460 -21.10 -25.73 -11.64
CA VAL A 460 -22.34 -26.54 -11.62
C VAL A 460 -22.61 -27.24 -12.94
N HIS A 461 -21.85 -27.01 -13.99
CA HIS A 461 -22.01 -27.52 -15.36
C HIS A 461 -23.41 -27.25 -15.94
N MET A 462 -23.97 -26.11 -15.62
CA MET A 462 -25.29 -25.66 -16.08
C MET A 462 -25.22 -24.18 -16.45
N SER A 463 -25.96 -23.79 -17.51
CA SER A 463 -26.26 -22.39 -17.74
C SER A 463 -27.29 -21.92 -16.71
N LEU A 464 -26.93 -20.91 -15.95
CA LEU A 464 -27.83 -20.25 -15.02
C LEU A 464 -28.57 -19.18 -15.79
N ASP A 465 -29.91 -19.12 -15.69
CA ASP A 465 -30.72 -18.06 -16.29
C ASP A 465 -30.32 -16.71 -15.68
N PHE A 466 -29.35 -16.09 -16.31
CA PHE A 466 -28.82 -14.82 -15.89
C PHE A 466 -29.54 -13.66 -16.56
N LEU A 467 -30.45 -13.05 -15.83
CA LEU A 467 -30.77 -11.65 -16.04
C LEU A 467 -29.80 -10.85 -15.17
N PRO A 468 -28.72 -10.30 -15.75
CA PRO A 468 -27.77 -9.51 -15.01
C PRO A 468 -28.46 -8.28 -14.41
N LEU A 469 -27.99 -7.82 -13.25
CA LEU A 469 -28.33 -6.54 -12.67
C LEU A 469 -29.71 -6.46 -11.97
N LYS A 470 -30.20 -7.58 -11.44
CA LYS A 470 -31.34 -7.55 -10.49
C LYS A 470 -30.96 -6.95 -9.14
N THR A 471 -29.68 -6.93 -8.82
CA THR A 471 -29.13 -6.46 -7.56
C THR A 471 -28.32 -5.17 -7.77
N ASN A 472 -28.37 -4.27 -6.81
CA ASN A 472 -27.61 -3.02 -6.83
C ASN A 472 -26.73 -2.93 -5.58
N ALA A 473 -25.47 -2.50 -5.77
CA ALA A 473 -24.64 -2.05 -4.67
C ALA A 473 -25.13 -0.67 -4.19
N TYR A 474 -25.13 -0.48 -2.89
CA TYR A 474 -25.59 0.77 -2.26
C TYR A 474 -24.45 1.79 -2.13
N ILE A 475 -23.95 2.27 -3.27
CA ILE A 475 -22.91 3.29 -3.30
C ILE A 475 -23.57 4.65 -3.58
N VAL A 476 -23.32 5.62 -2.71
CA VAL A 476 -23.94 6.95 -2.77
C VAL A 476 -22.87 8.05 -2.91
N GLU A 477 -23.25 9.11 -3.65
CA GLU A 477 -22.42 10.32 -3.74
C GLU A 477 -22.57 11.17 -2.47
N GLY A 478 -21.45 11.65 -1.94
CA GLY A 478 -21.44 12.63 -0.88
C GLY A 478 -20.16 12.69 -0.05
N ASN A 479 -20.04 13.72 0.77
CA ASN A 479 -18.95 13.82 1.73
C ASN A 479 -19.22 12.94 2.95
N ALA A 480 -18.48 11.82 3.08
CA ALA A 480 -18.63 10.86 4.17
C ALA A 480 -18.51 11.48 5.57
N LEU A 481 -17.77 12.58 5.72
CA LEU A 481 -17.59 13.23 7.00
C LEU A 481 -18.81 14.09 7.41
N ARG A 482 -19.65 14.46 6.45
CA ARG A 482 -20.86 15.28 6.66
C ARG A 482 -22.16 14.50 6.59
N MET A 483 -22.12 13.31 5.99
CA MET A 483 -23.27 12.40 5.91
C MET A 483 -23.41 11.59 7.19
N ASP A 484 -24.65 11.24 7.51
CA ASP A 484 -24.93 10.21 8.51
C ASP A 484 -24.77 8.83 7.85
N TRP A 485 -23.85 8.02 8.36
CA TRP A 485 -23.58 6.69 7.79
C TRP A 485 -24.75 5.72 7.99
N GLU A 486 -25.59 5.92 9.03
CA GLU A 486 -26.80 5.10 9.23
C GLU A 486 -27.87 5.35 8.15
N SER A 487 -27.81 6.50 7.44
CA SER A 487 -28.68 6.74 6.28
C SER A 487 -28.28 5.93 5.04
N VAL A 488 -27.04 5.42 4.99
CA VAL A 488 -26.52 4.59 3.90
C VAL A 488 -26.65 3.11 4.25
N VAL A 489 -26.21 2.72 5.43
CA VAL A 489 -26.29 1.34 5.92
C VAL A 489 -26.73 1.33 7.39
N PRO A 490 -27.84 0.66 7.72
CA PRO A 490 -28.27 0.54 9.11
C PRO A 490 -27.22 -0.23 9.94
N LYS A 491 -26.80 0.35 11.06
CA LYS A 491 -25.74 -0.26 11.90
C LYS A 491 -26.12 -1.65 12.43
N ALA A 492 -27.41 -1.97 12.56
CA ALA A 492 -27.89 -3.28 12.99
C ALA A 492 -27.62 -4.40 11.94
N GLN A 493 -27.38 -4.04 10.70
CA GLN A 493 -27.10 -4.96 9.59
C GLN A 493 -25.61 -5.01 9.25
N LEU A 494 -24.85 -3.96 9.61
CA LEU A 494 -23.45 -3.82 9.22
C LEU A 494 -22.52 -4.72 10.04
N ASN A 495 -21.62 -5.44 9.36
CA ASN A 495 -20.61 -6.28 9.99
C ASN A 495 -19.21 -5.66 9.90
N TYR A 496 -18.82 -5.11 8.76
CA TYR A 496 -17.45 -4.66 8.53
C TYR A 496 -17.38 -3.29 7.88
N ILE A 497 -16.47 -2.45 8.41
CA ILE A 497 -16.07 -1.18 7.81
C ILE A 497 -14.62 -1.33 7.35
N MET A 498 -14.34 -1.01 6.09
CA MET A 498 -13.02 -1.13 5.50
C MET A 498 -12.78 -0.02 4.48
N GLY A 499 -11.55 0.26 4.17
CA GLY A 499 -11.23 1.21 3.09
C GLY A 499 -9.89 1.90 3.25
N ASN A 500 -9.60 2.75 2.26
CA ASN A 500 -8.40 3.57 2.19
C ASN A 500 -8.79 5.06 2.09
N PRO A 501 -9.17 5.70 3.20
CA PRO A 501 -9.58 7.09 3.20
C PRO A 501 -8.44 8.05 2.82
N PRO A 502 -8.72 9.27 2.34
CA PRO A 502 -7.72 10.21 1.88
C PRO A 502 -6.76 10.67 3.00
N PHE A 503 -5.47 10.74 2.67
CA PHE A 503 -4.38 11.17 3.56
C PHE A 503 -4.00 12.62 3.30
N ILE A 504 -4.22 13.49 4.26
CA ILE A 504 -3.86 14.92 4.14
C ILE A 504 -3.32 15.39 5.48
N GLY A 505 -2.01 15.64 5.52
CA GLY A 505 -1.37 16.15 6.72
C GLY A 505 -1.94 17.51 7.16
N ALA A 506 -2.01 17.76 8.45
CA ALA A 506 -2.66 18.91 9.07
C ALA A 506 -2.30 20.29 8.46
N ARG A 507 -1.06 20.45 7.96
CA ARG A 507 -0.58 21.70 7.38
C ARG A 507 -1.04 21.92 5.93
N LEU A 508 -1.41 20.86 5.23
CA LEU A 508 -1.77 20.86 3.80
C LEU A 508 -3.27 20.98 3.58
N MET A 509 -4.07 20.82 4.64
CA MET A 509 -5.54 20.83 4.55
C MET A 509 -6.08 22.16 4.07
N SER A 510 -7.04 22.09 3.16
CA SER A 510 -7.86 23.23 2.73
C SER A 510 -8.73 23.78 3.87
N PRO A 511 -9.29 24.99 3.74
CA PRO A 511 -10.25 25.51 4.71
C PRO A 511 -11.45 24.59 4.93
N THR A 512 -11.97 23.93 3.88
CA THR A 512 -13.09 23.00 3.95
C THR A 512 -12.74 21.75 4.76
N GLN A 513 -11.57 21.17 4.51
CA GLN A 513 -11.08 20.00 5.25
C GLN A 513 -10.82 20.33 6.74
N LYS A 514 -10.30 21.52 7.03
CA LYS A 514 -10.19 22.00 8.42
C LYS A 514 -11.54 22.16 9.11
N ALA A 515 -12.57 22.59 8.37
CA ALA A 515 -13.93 22.64 8.90
C ALA A 515 -14.47 21.23 9.19
N ASP A 516 -14.16 20.22 8.35
CA ASP A 516 -14.53 18.83 8.60
C ASP A 516 -13.82 18.27 9.86
N ILE A 517 -12.53 18.52 10.05
CA ILE A 517 -11.79 18.16 11.28
C ILE A 517 -12.49 18.76 12.51
N ASN A 518 -12.83 20.05 12.46
CA ASN A 518 -13.50 20.72 13.58
C ASN A 518 -14.89 20.16 13.86
N LEU A 519 -15.61 19.74 12.83
CA LEU A 519 -16.93 19.11 12.96
C LEU A 519 -16.83 17.74 13.65
N ILE A 520 -15.94 16.88 13.15
CA ILE A 520 -15.80 15.49 13.61
C ILE A 520 -15.20 15.42 15.02
N PHE A 521 -14.19 16.23 15.29
CA PHE A 521 -13.46 16.25 16.57
C PHE A 521 -13.94 17.36 17.51
N ASN A 522 -15.18 17.79 17.40
CA ASN A 522 -15.72 18.82 18.29
C ASN A 522 -15.49 18.46 19.78
N GLY A 523 -14.87 19.34 20.51
CA GLY A 523 -14.52 19.16 21.92
C GLY A 523 -13.21 18.38 22.20
N TRP A 524 -12.54 17.81 21.17
CA TRP A 524 -11.25 17.16 21.38
C TRP A 524 -10.10 18.18 21.37
N LYS A 525 -9.16 17.99 22.30
CA LYS A 525 -7.97 18.85 22.38
C LYS A 525 -6.99 18.48 21.24
N ASN A 526 -6.32 19.50 20.68
CA ASN A 526 -5.26 19.34 19.68
C ASN A 526 -5.66 18.59 18.38
N ALA A 527 -6.94 18.46 18.10
CA ALA A 527 -7.43 17.77 16.91
C ALA A 527 -6.91 18.40 15.60
N GLY A 528 -6.63 19.70 15.58
CA GLY A 528 -6.07 20.41 14.43
C GLY A 528 -4.66 19.96 14.00
N ASN A 529 -3.98 19.12 14.80
CA ASN A 529 -2.68 18.52 14.48
C ASN A 529 -2.80 17.13 13.87
N LEU A 530 -4.00 16.54 13.83
CA LEU A 530 -4.26 15.22 13.29
C LEU A 530 -4.27 15.23 11.76
N ASP A 531 -3.90 14.11 11.14
CA ASP A 531 -4.11 13.86 9.73
C ASP A 531 -5.61 13.73 9.43
N TYR A 532 -6.03 14.11 8.22
CA TYR A 532 -7.43 14.10 7.79
C TYR A 532 -8.06 12.69 7.89
N VAL A 533 -7.28 11.64 7.62
CA VAL A 533 -7.71 10.24 7.74
C VAL A 533 -8.25 9.89 9.14
N CYS A 534 -7.80 10.60 10.17
CA CYS A 534 -8.26 10.37 11.55
C CYS A 534 -9.78 10.59 11.72
N CYS A 535 -10.41 11.39 10.84
CA CYS A 535 -11.84 11.60 10.85
C CYS A 535 -12.63 10.29 10.64
N TRP A 536 -12.15 9.43 9.75
CA TRP A 536 -12.78 8.12 9.47
C TRP A 536 -12.67 7.17 10.66
N HIS A 537 -11.53 7.17 11.36
CA HIS A 537 -11.37 6.40 12.61
C HIS A 537 -12.40 6.82 13.67
N LYS A 538 -12.58 8.14 13.84
CA LYS A 538 -13.53 8.66 14.80
C LYS A 538 -14.98 8.34 14.41
N LYS A 539 -15.37 8.56 13.16
CA LYS A 539 -16.72 8.24 12.68
C LYS A 539 -17.01 6.74 12.74
N ALA A 540 -16.06 5.90 12.38
CA ALA A 540 -16.19 4.45 12.53
C ALA A 540 -16.41 4.07 14.00
N ALA A 541 -15.57 4.59 14.91
CA ALA A 541 -15.73 4.34 16.33
C ALA A 541 -17.07 4.81 16.90
N ASP A 542 -17.62 5.94 16.41
CA ASP A 542 -18.93 6.42 16.83
C ASP A 542 -20.04 5.48 16.36
N LEU A 543 -20.02 5.05 15.09
CA LEU A 543 -21.00 4.12 14.54
C LEU A 543 -20.97 2.76 15.24
N MET A 544 -19.78 2.29 15.59
CA MET A 544 -19.55 0.98 16.22
C MET A 544 -20.05 0.88 17.66
N GLN A 545 -20.43 1.99 18.30
CA GLN A 545 -20.91 1.97 19.69
C GLN A 545 -22.14 1.06 19.86
N GLY A 546 -22.02 0.09 20.77
CA GLY A 546 -23.09 -0.87 21.08
C GLY A 546 -23.34 -1.91 19.99
N THR A 547 -22.39 -2.14 19.10
CA THR A 547 -22.46 -3.13 18.02
C THR A 547 -21.29 -4.11 18.04
N GLU A 548 -21.35 -5.14 17.20
CA GLU A 548 -20.25 -6.08 16.93
C GLU A 548 -19.49 -5.73 15.64
N ILE A 549 -19.70 -4.56 15.09
CA ILE A 549 -19.02 -4.10 13.87
C ILE A 549 -17.50 -4.07 14.11
N ARG A 550 -16.75 -4.56 13.14
CA ARG A 550 -15.28 -4.49 13.11
C ARG A 550 -14.85 -3.57 11.97
N SER A 551 -13.79 -2.81 12.19
CA SER A 551 -13.27 -1.88 11.19
C SER A 551 -11.80 -2.12 10.92
N ALA A 552 -11.37 -1.94 9.67
CA ALA A 552 -9.97 -1.90 9.29
C ALA A 552 -9.73 -0.81 8.24
N LEU A 553 -8.88 0.15 8.57
CA LEU A 553 -8.59 1.30 7.72
C LEU A 553 -7.10 1.40 7.41
N VAL A 554 -6.82 1.72 6.16
CA VAL A 554 -5.47 2.15 5.75
C VAL A 554 -5.26 3.59 6.22
N SER A 555 -4.08 3.89 6.70
CA SER A 555 -3.76 5.23 7.22
C SER A 555 -2.29 5.56 6.98
N THR A 556 -1.95 6.84 7.02
CA THR A 556 -0.54 7.23 7.11
C THR A 556 0.06 6.75 8.42
N ASN A 557 1.34 6.46 8.43
CA ASN A 557 2.05 6.07 9.65
C ASN A 557 2.04 7.16 10.75
N SER A 558 1.66 8.38 10.42
CA SER A 558 1.53 9.49 11.37
C SER A 558 0.53 9.22 12.49
N VAL A 559 -0.50 8.39 12.25
CA VAL A 559 -1.53 8.05 13.26
C VAL A 559 -0.98 7.21 14.41
N SER A 560 0.16 6.54 14.21
CA SER A 560 0.83 5.69 15.20
C SER A 560 2.12 6.29 15.74
N GLN A 561 2.33 7.62 15.61
CA GLN A 561 3.58 8.28 15.92
C GLN A 561 3.39 9.63 16.63
N GLY A 562 4.36 10.01 17.43
CA GLY A 562 4.42 11.35 18.03
C GLY A 562 3.17 11.74 18.81
N GLU A 563 2.75 12.99 18.66
CA GLU A 563 1.58 13.53 19.34
C GLU A 563 0.26 12.93 18.89
N SER A 564 0.21 12.42 17.64
CA SER A 564 -1.02 11.88 17.07
C SER A 564 -1.54 10.69 17.86
N VAL A 565 -0.65 9.88 18.46
CA VAL A 565 -1.04 8.73 19.27
C VAL A 565 -1.88 9.15 20.47
N ALA A 566 -1.41 10.13 21.23
CA ALA A 566 -2.15 10.63 22.38
C ALA A 566 -3.43 11.36 21.96
N ASN A 567 -3.38 12.15 20.88
CA ASN A 567 -4.50 12.96 20.43
C ASN A 567 -5.63 12.14 19.78
N LEU A 568 -5.32 11.01 19.13
CA LEU A 568 -6.29 10.14 18.48
C LEU A 568 -6.67 8.93 19.35
N TRP A 569 -5.68 8.11 19.74
CA TRP A 569 -5.96 6.81 20.35
C TRP A 569 -6.39 6.89 21.81
N LYS A 570 -5.88 7.86 22.59
CA LYS A 570 -6.32 8.01 23.98
C LYS A 570 -7.83 8.22 24.10
N PRO A 571 -8.46 9.17 23.39
CA PRO A 571 -9.91 9.30 23.42
C PRO A 571 -10.66 8.12 22.81
N LEU A 572 -10.15 7.50 21.72
CA LEU A 572 -10.79 6.33 21.11
C LEU A 572 -10.80 5.14 22.09
N PHE A 573 -9.70 4.88 22.79
CA PHE A 573 -9.64 3.80 23.79
C PHE A 573 -10.55 4.10 25.00
N GLN A 574 -10.76 5.37 25.33
CA GLN A 574 -11.76 5.77 26.33
C GLN A 574 -13.19 5.49 25.88
N LEU A 575 -13.46 5.49 24.58
CA LEU A 575 -14.73 5.06 23.98
C LEU A 575 -14.87 3.53 23.91
N GLY A 576 -13.88 2.76 24.36
CA GLY A 576 -13.89 1.30 24.37
C GLY A 576 -13.24 0.67 23.12
N VAL A 577 -12.68 1.46 22.21
CA VAL A 577 -11.95 0.95 21.04
C VAL A 577 -10.71 0.16 21.49
N HIS A 578 -10.45 -0.95 20.85
CA HIS A 578 -9.21 -1.71 20.95
C HIS A 578 -8.73 -2.16 19.58
N ILE A 579 -7.41 -2.27 19.43
CA ILE A 579 -6.81 -2.70 18.17
C ILE A 579 -6.75 -4.23 18.17
N ASP A 580 -7.28 -4.85 17.12
CA ASP A 580 -7.34 -6.29 16.94
C ASP A 580 -6.15 -6.83 16.15
N PHE A 581 -5.78 -6.10 15.09
CA PHE A 581 -4.58 -6.36 14.32
C PHE A 581 -3.99 -5.08 13.77
N ALA A 582 -2.71 -5.09 13.41
CA ALA A 582 -2.09 -3.97 12.72
C ALA A 582 -0.94 -4.41 11.82
N TYR A 583 -0.81 -3.77 10.68
CA TYR A 583 0.41 -3.76 9.89
C TYR A 583 1.23 -2.54 10.29
N ARG A 584 2.46 -2.77 10.76
CA ARG A 584 3.43 -1.69 11.02
C ARG A 584 3.80 -1.00 9.73
N THR A 585 4.41 0.17 9.84
CA THR A 585 4.79 1.01 8.70
C THR A 585 5.43 0.19 7.58
N PHE A 586 4.78 0.23 6.42
CA PHE A 586 5.27 -0.32 5.17
C PHE A 586 5.14 0.72 4.06
N ARG A 587 5.83 0.47 2.97
CA ARG A 587 5.75 1.34 1.80
C ARG A 587 4.49 0.99 1.02
N TRP A 588 3.65 1.99 0.77
CA TRP A 588 2.51 1.85 -0.13
C TRP A 588 3.00 2.12 -1.54
N ASP A 589 3.24 1.08 -2.29
CA ASP A 589 3.64 1.18 -3.68
C ASP A 589 2.37 1.29 -4.55
N SER A 590 2.24 2.40 -5.26
CA SER A 590 1.38 2.46 -6.44
C SER A 590 2.30 2.15 -7.63
N GLU A 591 2.02 1.10 -8.34
CA GLU A 591 2.86 0.60 -9.44
C GLU A 591 3.08 1.61 -10.58
N ALA A 592 2.40 2.74 -10.56
CA ALA A 592 2.35 3.70 -11.66
C ALA A 592 3.12 5.00 -11.48
N SER A 593 3.76 5.31 -10.35
CA SER A 593 4.52 6.56 -10.26
C SER A 593 5.79 6.48 -9.43
N SER A 594 6.88 6.89 -10.03
CA SER A 594 8.21 7.06 -9.42
C SER A 594 8.33 8.24 -8.45
N LYS A 595 7.26 8.92 -8.03
CA LYS A 595 7.36 10.27 -7.44
C LYS A 595 6.93 10.48 -5.99
N ALA A 596 6.14 9.64 -5.36
CA ALA A 596 5.81 9.85 -3.94
C ALA A 596 5.49 8.53 -3.24
N HIS A 597 6.46 7.98 -2.56
CA HIS A 597 6.22 6.83 -1.69
C HIS A 597 5.54 7.29 -0.41
N VAL A 598 4.32 6.83 -0.18
CA VAL A 598 3.59 7.06 1.06
C VAL A 598 3.84 5.87 2.00
N HIS A 599 4.18 6.19 3.25
CA HIS A 599 4.35 5.17 4.29
C HIS A 599 3.05 5.00 5.06
N CYS A 600 2.46 3.81 4.93
CA CYS A 600 1.17 3.48 5.49
C CYS A 600 1.26 2.49 6.66
N VAL A 601 0.20 2.46 7.42
CA VAL A 601 -0.14 1.43 8.40
C VAL A 601 -1.56 0.95 8.10
N ILE A 602 -1.87 -0.28 8.45
CA ILE A 602 -3.25 -0.79 8.44
C ILE A 602 -3.61 -1.08 9.89
N ILE A 603 -4.76 -0.61 10.33
CA ILE A 603 -5.20 -0.78 11.71
C ILE A 603 -6.60 -1.36 11.71
N GLY A 604 -6.72 -2.59 12.19
CA GLY A 604 -7.99 -3.25 12.46
C GLY A 604 -8.39 -3.03 13.91
N PHE A 605 -9.61 -2.57 14.15
CA PHE A 605 -10.09 -2.23 15.49
C PHE A 605 -11.58 -2.53 15.67
N SER A 606 -11.98 -2.75 16.91
CA SER A 606 -13.37 -2.98 17.31
C SER A 606 -13.66 -2.40 18.70
N ILE A 607 -14.93 -2.43 19.11
CA ILE A 607 -15.36 -2.02 20.44
C ILE A 607 -15.89 -3.22 21.22
N ALA A 608 -16.59 -4.14 20.56
CA ALA A 608 -17.03 -5.38 21.18
C ALA A 608 -15.82 -6.25 21.58
N PRO A 609 -15.86 -6.93 22.72
CA PRO A 609 -14.76 -7.79 23.16
C PRO A 609 -14.43 -8.85 22.12
N ASN A 610 -13.27 -8.76 21.51
CA ASN A 610 -12.78 -9.74 20.54
C ASN A 610 -12.02 -10.86 21.28
N LYS A 611 -12.49 -12.11 21.13
CA LYS A 611 -11.85 -13.29 21.73
C LYS A 611 -10.73 -13.85 20.86
N ASN A 612 -10.56 -13.32 19.66
CA ASN A 612 -9.57 -13.80 18.70
C ASN A 612 -8.16 -13.34 19.10
N LYS A 613 -7.17 -14.08 18.63
CA LYS A 613 -5.77 -13.71 18.80
C LYS A 613 -5.50 -12.39 18.05
N LYS A 614 -4.75 -11.51 18.70
CA LYS A 614 -4.30 -10.27 18.09
C LYS A 614 -3.03 -10.52 17.27
N PHE A 615 -2.96 -9.92 16.10
CA PHE A 615 -1.84 -10.08 15.18
C PHE A 615 -1.16 -8.74 14.88
N LEU A 616 0.17 -8.74 15.03
CA LEU A 616 1.00 -7.61 14.64
C LEU A 616 1.90 -8.03 13.49
N TYR A 617 1.73 -7.37 12.35
CA TYR A 617 2.46 -7.67 11.11
C TYR A 617 3.64 -6.72 10.91
N THR A 618 4.79 -7.26 10.53
CA THR A 618 5.98 -6.48 10.16
C THR A 618 6.55 -7.11 8.86
N GLY A 619 6.34 -6.42 7.72
CA GLY A 619 6.49 -7.06 6.42
C GLY A 619 5.58 -8.29 6.35
N ASP A 620 6.10 -9.41 5.87
CA ASP A 620 5.34 -10.67 5.74
C ASP A 620 5.26 -11.50 7.03
N ARG A 621 5.88 -11.01 8.12
CA ARG A 621 5.89 -11.73 9.40
C ARG A 621 4.72 -11.33 10.28
N ALA A 622 3.88 -12.30 10.64
CA ALA A 622 2.81 -12.17 11.63
C ALA A 622 3.31 -12.61 13.03
N GLN A 623 3.08 -11.78 14.03
CA GLN A 623 3.35 -12.08 15.43
C GLN A 623 2.04 -12.08 16.21
N ILE A 624 1.78 -13.13 16.98
CA ILE A 624 0.67 -13.16 17.95
C ILE A 624 1.10 -12.35 19.17
N VAL A 625 0.27 -11.41 19.59
CA VAL A 625 0.55 -10.49 20.68
C VAL A 625 -0.61 -10.46 21.68
N GLN A 626 -0.33 -9.99 22.90
CA GLN A 626 -1.35 -9.88 23.95
C GLN A 626 -2.15 -8.60 23.82
N ASN A 627 -1.48 -7.50 23.47
CA ASN A 627 -2.09 -6.20 23.27
C ASN A 627 -1.41 -5.46 22.11
N ILE A 628 -2.16 -4.58 21.44
CA ILE A 628 -1.60 -3.65 20.47
C ILE A 628 -1.97 -2.23 20.92
N ASN A 629 -0.97 -1.47 21.32
CA ASN A 629 -1.17 -0.09 21.75
C ASN A 629 -1.19 0.89 20.55
N GLY A 630 -1.45 2.16 20.80
CA GLY A 630 -1.52 3.19 19.75
C GLY A 630 -0.20 3.44 18.97
N TYR A 631 0.95 2.94 19.49
CA TYR A 631 2.24 2.94 18.77
C TYR A 631 2.47 1.69 17.94
N LEU A 632 1.47 0.80 17.86
CA LEU A 632 1.53 -0.50 17.19
C LEU A 632 2.65 -1.38 17.77
N LEU A 633 2.72 -1.45 19.09
CA LEU A 633 3.64 -2.28 19.87
C LEU A 633 2.85 -3.26 20.74
N ASP A 634 3.46 -4.43 21.01
CA ASP A 634 2.97 -5.38 22.03
C ASP A 634 3.34 -4.86 23.43
N ALA A 635 2.54 -3.96 23.93
CA ALA A 635 2.72 -3.30 25.21
C ALA A 635 1.39 -2.75 25.74
N ASP A 636 1.37 -2.34 27.00
CA ASP A 636 0.21 -1.67 27.61
C ASP A 636 -0.15 -0.37 26.86
N ASN A 637 -1.40 0.04 26.99
CA ASN A 637 -1.92 1.27 26.41
C ASN A 637 -1.36 2.49 27.15
N VAL A 638 -0.27 3.03 26.64
CA VAL A 638 0.42 4.21 27.16
C VAL A 638 0.36 5.32 26.14
N PHE A 639 0.08 6.55 26.61
CA PHE A 639 -0.02 7.73 25.75
C PHE A 639 0.99 8.77 26.21
N VAL A 640 1.99 9.03 25.37
CA VAL A 640 2.99 10.04 25.65
C VAL A 640 2.46 11.39 25.14
N GLU A 641 2.08 12.26 26.09
CA GLU A 641 1.56 13.59 25.78
C GLU A 641 2.69 14.62 25.62
N SER A 642 2.46 15.64 24.83
CA SER A 642 3.40 16.76 24.66
C SER A 642 3.64 17.48 25.99
N ARG A 643 4.92 17.64 26.37
CA ARG A 643 5.35 18.24 27.62
C ARG A 643 6.41 19.31 27.37
N SER A 644 6.22 20.49 27.92
CA SER A 644 7.14 21.62 27.72
C SER A 644 8.46 21.52 28.51
N LYS A 645 8.47 20.77 29.62
CA LYS A 645 9.63 20.54 30.51
C LYS A 645 9.86 19.04 30.74
N PRO A 646 11.11 18.63 31.01
CA PRO A 646 11.41 17.25 31.38
C PRO A 646 10.60 16.75 32.58
N ILE A 647 10.17 15.48 32.51
CA ILE A 647 9.47 14.80 33.60
C ILE A 647 10.42 14.41 34.76
N CYS A 648 11.69 14.24 34.46
CA CYS A 648 12.77 13.96 35.41
C CYS A 648 13.62 15.22 35.66
N ASP A 649 14.37 15.25 36.74
CA ASP A 649 15.31 16.32 37.05
C ASP A 649 16.59 16.18 36.22
N VAL A 650 16.55 16.74 35.02
CA VAL A 650 17.63 16.73 34.04
C VAL A 650 17.69 18.09 33.30
N PRO A 651 18.81 18.42 32.65
CA PRO A 651 18.94 19.67 31.91
C PRO A 651 17.81 19.93 30.93
N GLU A 652 17.30 21.16 30.85
CA GLU A 652 16.26 21.53 29.90
C GLU A 652 16.81 21.51 28.46
N ILE A 653 16.03 20.95 27.53
CA ILE A 653 16.34 20.90 26.11
C ILE A 653 15.67 22.05 25.36
N GLY A 654 16.41 22.70 24.45
CA GLY A 654 15.92 23.77 23.59
C GLY A 654 16.08 23.45 22.09
N ILE A 655 15.50 24.30 21.26
CA ILE A 655 15.85 24.38 19.83
C ILE A 655 17.04 25.32 19.69
N GLY A 656 17.87 25.16 18.67
CA GLY A 656 18.88 26.14 18.31
C GLY A 656 18.27 27.47 17.82
N ASN A 657 19.09 28.30 17.23
CA ASN A 657 18.70 29.63 16.80
C ASN A 657 17.78 29.61 15.58
N LYS A 658 16.83 30.55 15.52
CA LYS A 658 15.91 30.70 14.37
C LYS A 658 15.96 32.13 13.85
N PRO A 659 16.71 32.41 12.78
CA PRO A 659 16.90 33.75 12.28
C PRO A 659 15.63 34.39 11.72
N ILE A 660 14.86 33.75 10.89
CA ILE A 660 13.81 34.34 10.04
C ILE A 660 14.38 35.52 9.25
N ASP A 661 15.34 35.24 8.41
CA ASP A 661 16.19 36.22 7.72
C ASP A 661 16.10 36.12 6.18
N GLY A 662 15.29 35.16 5.65
CA GLY A 662 15.24 34.89 4.20
C GLY A 662 16.58 34.42 3.60
N GLY A 663 17.49 33.88 4.45
CA GLY A 663 18.81 33.41 4.03
C GLY A 663 19.86 34.50 3.94
N ASN A 664 19.56 35.74 4.35
CA ASN A 664 20.48 36.85 4.23
C ASN A 664 21.67 36.81 5.21
N TYR A 665 21.58 36.06 6.30
CA TYR A 665 22.63 35.93 7.31
C TYR A 665 23.40 34.62 7.21
N LEU A 666 23.05 33.69 6.30
CA LEU A 666 23.70 32.42 6.15
C LEU A 666 24.54 32.35 4.88
N PHE A 667 25.77 31.87 5.02
CA PHE A 667 26.80 31.86 3.99
C PHE A 667 27.46 30.49 3.90
N THR A 668 27.87 30.11 2.70
CA THR A 668 28.91 29.08 2.54
C THR A 668 30.26 29.64 2.96
N LYS A 669 31.28 28.81 3.02
CA LYS A 669 32.63 29.21 3.35
C LYS A 669 33.15 30.23 2.32
N GLU A 670 32.95 29.91 1.05
CA GLU A 670 33.40 30.76 -0.08
C GLU A 670 32.69 32.11 -0.10
N GLU A 671 31.39 32.13 0.13
CA GLU A 671 30.59 33.35 0.21
C GLU A 671 31.03 34.22 1.39
N MET A 672 31.33 33.62 2.55
CA MET A 672 31.85 34.32 3.71
C MET A 672 33.23 34.96 3.44
N GLU A 673 34.14 34.15 2.86
CA GLU A 673 35.50 34.66 2.54
C GLU A 673 35.43 35.82 1.55
N GLN A 674 34.59 35.75 0.53
CA GLN A 674 34.34 36.83 -0.40
C GLN A 674 33.76 38.08 0.32
N PHE A 675 32.79 37.87 1.18
CA PHE A 675 32.17 38.97 1.94
C PHE A 675 33.14 39.66 2.87
N ILE A 676 34.03 38.89 3.53
CA ILE A 676 35.10 39.45 4.38
C ILE A 676 36.12 40.21 3.56
N ASN A 677 36.46 39.73 2.35
CA ASN A 677 37.37 40.46 1.44
C ASN A 677 36.78 41.83 1.04
N ASP A 678 35.47 41.90 0.79
CA ASP A 678 34.77 43.13 0.42
C ASP A 678 34.57 44.06 1.63
N GLU A 679 34.39 43.50 2.82
CA GLU A 679 34.14 44.25 4.07
C GLU A 679 34.86 43.58 5.25
N PRO A 680 36.19 43.82 5.40
CA PRO A 680 37.04 43.16 6.41
C PRO A 680 36.58 43.33 7.87
N GLN A 681 35.89 44.44 8.17
CA GLN A 681 35.37 44.71 9.52
C GLN A 681 34.26 43.73 9.94
N SER A 682 33.63 43.05 9.00
CA SER A 682 32.58 42.07 9.26
C SER A 682 33.10 40.76 9.84
N GLN A 683 34.37 40.43 9.71
CA GLN A 683 34.99 39.16 10.09
C GLN A 683 34.65 38.75 11.53
N GLN A 684 34.67 39.68 12.46
CA GLN A 684 34.41 39.42 13.88
C GLN A 684 32.99 39.01 14.18
N TYR A 685 32.04 39.24 13.25
CA TYR A 685 30.62 38.91 13.40
C TYR A 685 30.24 37.57 12.73
N PHE A 686 31.16 36.91 12.03
CA PHE A 686 30.92 35.60 11.48
C PHE A 686 31.15 34.50 12.52
N LYS A 687 30.18 33.62 12.67
CA LYS A 687 30.27 32.47 13.54
C LYS A 687 29.94 31.17 12.74
N PRO A 688 30.59 30.05 13.05
CA PRO A 688 30.20 28.79 12.48
C PRO A 688 28.72 28.47 12.79
N TRP A 689 28.01 27.93 11.79
CA TRP A 689 26.60 27.61 11.88
C TRP A 689 26.35 26.15 11.54
N TYR A 690 25.69 25.43 12.45
CA TYR A 690 25.39 24.02 12.29
C TYR A 690 23.89 23.74 12.38
N GLY A 691 23.31 23.15 11.31
CA GLY A 691 22.05 22.39 11.31
C GLY A 691 22.32 20.91 11.42
N SER A 692 21.30 20.06 11.23
CA SER A 692 21.45 18.62 11.28
C SER A 692 22.40 18.08 10.21
N GLN A 693 22.33 18.61 8.99
CA GLN A 693 23.20 18.18 7.89
C GLN A 693 24.65 18.61 8.11
N GLU A 694 24.86 19.87 8.46
CA GLU A 694 26.16 20.42 8.71
C GLU A 694 26.87 19.69 9.85
N PHE A 695 26.15 19.34 10.91
CA PHE A 695 26.66 18.59 12.04
C PHE A 695 27.05 17.15 11.66
N ILE A 696 26.15 16.44 10.97
CA ILE A 696 26.35 15.03 10.62
C ILE A 696 27.48 14.88 9.58
N ASN A 697 27.54 15.80 8.59
CA ASN A 697 28.52 15.75 7.49
C ASN A 697 29.82 16.54 7.75
N ARG A 698 29.94 17.19 8.92
CA ARG A 698 31.07 18.04 9.27
C ARG A 698 31.38 19.17 8.26
N CYS A 699 30.37 19.73 7.63
CA CYS A 699 30.48 20.82 6.69
C CYS A 699 29.74 22.07 7.20
N PRO A 700 30.38 22.92 8.05
CA PRO A 700 29.72 24.06 8.61
C PRO A 700 29.39 25.09 7.54
N ARG A 701 28.27 25.79 7.74
CA ARG A 701 28.01 27.09 7.15
C ARG A 701 28.44 28.18 8.12
N TYR A 702 28.29 29.41 7.72
CA TYR A 702 28.66 30.57 8.54
C TYR A 702 27.48 31.49 8.65
N CYS A 703 27.32 32.08 9.84
CA CYS A 703 26.25 33.01 10.13
C CYS A 703 26.83 34.38 10.49
N LEU A 704 26.37 35.42 9.82
CA LEU A 704 26.65 36.80 10.16
C LEU A 704 25.76 37.20 11.35
N TRP A 705 26.33 37.13 12.57
CA TRP A 705 25.63 37.50 13.80
C TRP A 705 25.85 38.97 14.15
N LEU A 706 24.86 39.82 13.87
CA LEU A 706 24.91 41.28 14.10
C LEU A 706 24.17 41.72 15.37
N GLY A 707 23.69 40.77 16.19
CA GLY A 707 22.97 41.11 17.42
C GLY A 707 23.78 41.84 18.45
N ASP A 708 25.10 41.67 18.47
CA ASP A 708 26.04 42.28 19.38
C ASP A 708 26.73 43.54 18.76
N CYS A 709 26.43 43.81 17.48
CA CYS A 709 26.99 44.94 16.75
C CYS A 709 26.34 46.25 17.16
N SER A 710 27.14 47.22 17.54
CA SER A 710 26.60 48.54 17.86
C SER A 710 26.12 49.28 16.61
N PRO A 711 25.11 50.15 16.68
CA PRO A 711 24.62 50.90 15.54
C PRO A 711 25.72 51.76 14.86
N ASN A 712 26.71 52.21 15.61
CA ASN A 712 27.82 52.98 15.07
C ASN A 712 28.80 52.11 14.26
N GLU A 713 29.06 50.89 14.67
CA GLU A 713 29.87 49.93 13.94
C GLU A 713 29.15 49.46 12.69
N LEU A 714 27.85 49.16 12.82
CA LEU A 714 27.04 48.70 11.69
C LEU A 714 26.99 49.72 10.54
N ARG A 715 26.91 51.05 10.88
CA ARG A 715 26.97 52.11 9.87
C ARG A 715 28.27 52.19 9.09
N LYS A 716 29.35 51.65 9.65
CA LYS A 716 30.67 51.58 8.95
C LYS A 716 30.79 50.36 8.03
N MET A 717 29.78 49.48 8.04
CA MET A 717 29.73 48.25 7.27
C MET A 717 28.56 48.25 6.29
N PRO A 718 28.70 48.86 5.10
CA PRO A 718 27.60 49.03 4.15
C PRO A 718 27.09 47.70 3.56
N ALA A 719 27.93 46.68 3.44
CA ALA A 719 27.48 45.35 2.99
C ALA A 719 26.58 44.67 4.06
N CYS A 720 26.99 44.76 5.35
CA CYS A 720 26.16 44.29 6.45
C CYS A 720 24.83 45.06 6.53
N MET A 721 24.87 46.39 6.33
CA MET A 721 23.64 47.21 6.30
C MET A 721 22.66 46.78 5.22
N ARG A 722 23.13 46.49 4.01
CA ARG A 722 22.28 45.96 2.94
C ARG A 722 21.59 44.64 3.33
N ARG A 723 22.31 43.72 3.99
CA ARG A 723 21.73 42.49 4.50
C ARG A 723 20.66 42.72 5.57
N VAL A 724 20.93 43.64 6.48
CA VAL A 724 19.95 44.02 7.54
C VAL A 724 18.67 44.60 6.94
N GLU A 725 18.80 45.46 5.91
CA GLU A 725 17.63 46.05 5.25
C GLU A 725 16.84 45.00 4.49
N ALA A 726 17.51 44.06 3.77
CA ALA A 726 16.88 42.96 3.09
C ALA A 726 16.09 42.06 4.08
N VAL A 727 16.64 41.77 5.26
CA VAL A 727 15.92 41.05 6.33
C VAL A 727 14.69 41.82 6.80
N ARG A 728 14.80 43.11 6.99
CA ARG A 728 13.68 43.96 7.40
C ARG A 728 12.56 43.98 6.38
N GLU A 729 12.89 44.17 5.10
CA GLU A 729 11.91 44.11 3.99
C GLU A 729 11.22 42.75 3.88
N MET A 730 11.96 41.66 3.94
CA MET A 730 11.43 40.33 3.96
C MET A 730 10.44 40.10 5.11
N ARG A 731 10.79 40.53 6.33
CA ARG A 731 9.92 40.43 7.50
C ARG A 731 8.65 41.26 7.36
N LEU A 732 8.75 42.49 6.79
CA LEU A 732 7.60 43.38 6.53
C LEU A 732 6.63 42.79 5.49
N SER A 733 7.14 42.06 4.49
CA SER A 733 6.34 41.43 3.45
C SER A 733 5.65 40.14 3.92
N SER A 734 5.90 39.66 5.14
CA SER A 734 5.36 38.40 5.65
C SER A 734 3.86 38.50 5.93
N LYS A 735 3.11 37.41 5.63
CA LYS A 735 1.70 37.25 6.03
C LYS A 735 1.51 37.03 7.55
N SER A 736 2.59 36.72 8.28
CA SER A 736 2.56 36.48 9.73
C SER A 736 2.76 37.77 10.51
N ALA A 737 1.76 38.20 11.28
CA ALA A 737 1.86 39.36 12.15
C ALA A 737 3.01 39.26 13.15
N GLY A 738 3.35 38.06 13.64
CA GLY A 738 4.52 37.84 14.50
C GLY A 738 5.83 38.10 13.79
N THR A 739 5.96 37.70 12.53
CA THR A 739 7.16 37.98 11.72
C THR A 739 7.30 39.45 11.37
N VAL A 740 6.18 40.12 11.06
CA VAL A 740 6.17 41.57 10.79
C VAL A 740 6.72 42.36 11.98
N LYS A 741 6.33 42.02 13.22
CA LYS A 741 6.87 42.66 14.45
C LYS A 741 8.39 42.51 14.64
N LEU A 742 8.99 41.46 14.07
CA LEU A 742 10.43 41.25 14.12
C LEU A 742 11.21 42.19 13.20
N ALA A 743 10.54 42.86 12.27
CA ALA A 743 11.17 43.87 11.39
C ALA A 743 11.70 45.08 12.14
N ASP A 744 11.20 45.34 13.36
CA ASP A 744 11.72 46.42 14.23
C ASP A 744 13.12 46.15 14.80
N LYS A 745 13.53 44.87 14.81
CA LYS A 745 14.84 44.42 15.29
C LYS A 745 15.51 43.51 14.26
N PRO A 746 15.86 44.01 13.08
CA PRO A 746 16.30 43.16 11.96
C PRO A 746 17.63 42.45 12.23
N THR A 747 18.49 42.95 13.10
CA THR A 747 19.76 42.32 13.49
C THR A 747 19.61 41.17 14.48
N ARG A 748 18.42 41.00 15.06
CA ARG A 748 18.14 39.93 16.06
C ARG A 748 17.41 38.75 15.42
N PHE A 749 17.62 37.58 15.99
CA PHE A 749 16.91 36.39 15.58
C PHE A 749 15.53 36.32 16.27
N HIS A 750 14.65 35.54 15.71
CA HIS A 750 13.36 35.20 16.32
C HIS A 750 13.55 34.35 17.59
N VAL A 751 14.42 33.35 17.52
CA VAL A 751 14.85 32.54 18.66
C VAL A 751 16.36 32.65 18.74
N GLU A 752 16.85 33.08 19.90
CA GLU A 752 18.25 33.16 20.27
C GLU A 752 18.49 32.16 21.40
N ASN A 753 19.26 31.12 21.12
CA ASN A 753 19.67 30.12 22.10
C ASN A 753 21.16 29.88 21.95
N MET A 754 21.92 30.61 22.75
CA MET A 754 23.38 30.69 22.73
C MET A 754 23.92 30.34 24.11
N PRO A 755 24.13 29.04 24.41
CA PRO A 755 24.67 28.60 25.70
C PRO A 755 26.05 29.23 25.97
N THR A 756 26.34 29.54 27.23
CA THR A 756 27.63 30.11 27.67
C THR A 756 28.67 29.05 27.98
N GLY A 757 28.23 27.78 28.13
CA GLY A 757 29.08 26.63 28.35
C GLY A 757 28.95 25.59 27.21
N THR A 758 29.69 24.52 27.30
CA THR A 758 29.57 23.38 26.38
C THR A 758 28.21 22.75 26.49
N TYR A 759 27.64 22.36 25.34
CA TYR A 759 26.30 21.80 25.28
C TYR A 759 26.25 20.60 24.34
N VAL A 760 25.28 19.67 24.56
CA VAL A 760 25.04 18.54 23.68
C VAL A 760 24.10 18.94 22.55
N VAL A 761 24.44 18.52 21.33
CA VAL A 761 23.64 18.70 20.10
C VAL A 761 23.02 17.38 19.70
N ILE A 762 21.72 17.43 19.40
CA ILE A 762 20.92 16.32 18.89
C ILE A 762 20.31 16.73 17.56
N PRO A 763 20.65 16.07 16.44
CA PRO A 763 20.01 16.31 15.15
C PRO A 763 18.50 16.06 15.23
N GLU A 764 17.68 16.99 14.71
CA GLU A 764 16.23 16.81 14.68
C GLU A 764 15.83 15.67 13.74
N VAL A 765 16.52 15.50 12.62
CA VAL A 765 16.24 14.45 11.64
C VAL A 765 17.45 13.53 11.49
N SER A 766 17.22 12.23 11.59
CA SER A 766 18.21 11.19 11.36
C SER A 766 17.66 10.05 10.53
N SER A 767 18.51 9.38 9.72
CA SER A 767 18.11 8.22 8.93
C SER A 767 17.63 7.08 9.81
N GLU A 768 16.60 6.38 9.36
CA GLU A 768 16.07 5.14 9.97
C GLU A 768 17.07 4.00 9.98
N ARG A 769 18.05 4.02 9.07
CA ARG A 769 19.11 2.99 8.97
C ARG A 769 20.16 3.12 10.08
N ARG A 770 20.21 4.27 10.78
CA ARG A 770 21.17 4.45 11.87
C ARG A 770 20.68 3.80 13.14
N LYS A 771 21.50 2.90 13.68
CA LYS A 771 21.24 2.28 14.98
C LYS A 771 21.26 3.32 16.11
N TYR A 772 22.15 4.31 16.02
CA TYR A 772 22.29 5.42 16.98
C TYR A 772 22.21 6.74 16.24
N ILE A 773 21.49 7.71 16.79
CA ILE A 773 21.51 9.08 16.29
C ILE A 773 22.88 9.67 16.66
N PRO A 774 23.64 10.21 15.69
CA PRO A 774 24.91 10.88 15.99
C PRO A 774 24.62 12.14 16.82
N MET A 775 25.02 12.15 18.10
CA MET A 775 24.98 13.29 18.99
C MET A 775 26.39 13.70 19.36
N GLY A 776 26.61 14.90 19.85
CA GLY A 776 27.94 15.37 20.24
C GLY A 776 27.92 16.65 21.00
N PHE A 777 29.10 17.06 21.48
CA PHE A 777 29.30 18.34 22.18
C PHE A 777 29.69 19.44 21.21
N MET A 778 29.23 20.66 21.51
CA MET A 778 29.59 21.89 20.86
C MET A 778 30.03 22.96 21.89
N THR A 779 30.82 23.90 21.44
CA THR A 779 31.34 25.02 22.24
C THR A 779 30.51 26.28 22.02
N PRO A 780 30.57 27.27 22.93
CA PRO A 780 29.74 28.48 22.86
C PRO A 780 29.99 29.41 21.66
N ASP A 781 31.12 29.25 20.99
CA ASP A 781 31.48 30.01 19.78
C ASP A 781 30.73 29.52 18.52
N ILE A 782 30.06 28.38 18.60
CA ILE A 782 29.31 27.78 17.51
C ILE A 782 27.82 28.09 17.68
N LEU A 783 27.17 28.51 16.61
CA LEU A 783 25.72 28.69 16.55
C LEU A 783 25.05 27.48 15.92
N CYS A 784 24.03 26.98 16.58
CA CYS A 784 23.20 25.88 16.04
C CYS A 784 21.88 26.42 15.51
N SER A 785 21.38 25.84 14.41
CA SER A 785 20.08 26.15 13.83
C SER A 785 18.93 25.49 14.62
N ASN A 786 17.71 25.94 14.40
CA ASN A 786 16.51 25.34 14.97
C ASN A 786 16.23 23.90 14.47
N LEU A 787 17.01 23.43 13.49
CA LEU A 787 16.94 22.05 12.98
C LEU A 787 17.76 21.05 13.83
N VAL A 788 18.37 21.52 14.89
CA VAL A 788 18.97 20.68 15.94
C VAL A 788 18.38 21.04 17.30
N LYS A 789 18.39 20.10 18.21
CA LYS A 789 18.09 20.33 19.63
C LYS A 789 19.39 20.50 20.37
N ILE A 790 19.38 21.36 21.37
CA ILE A 790 20.57 21.65 22.20
C ILE A 790 20.20 21.43 23.66
N VAL A 791 21.10 20.80 24.40
CA VAL A 791 20.98 20.53 25.84
C VAL A 791 22.14 21.23 26.54
N PRO A 792 21.94 22.48 27.03
CA PRO A 792 22.93 23.17 27.85
C PRO A 792 23.22 22.39 29.14
N ASP A 793 24.42 22.57 29.70
CA ASP A 793 24.85 21.95 30.95
C ASP A 793 24.81 20.41 31.00
N ALA A 794 24.68 19.78 29.84
CA ALA A 794 24.73 18.31 29.75
C ALA A 794 26.16 17.81 29.95
N THR A 795 26.30 16.79 30.82
CA THR A 795 27.57 16.12 31.12
C THR A 795 27.75 14.86 30.29
N LEU A 796 28.90 14.18 30.43
CA LEU A 796 29.15 12.88 29.82
C LEU A 796 28.11 11.84 30.24
N TYR A 797 27.58 11.92 31.47
CA TYR A 797 26.50 11.07 31.91
C TYR A 797 25.25 11.22 31.04
N HIS A 798 24.81 12.47 30.80
CA HIS A 798 23.64 12.74 29.96
C HIS A 798 23.87 12.29 28.52
N PHE A 799 25.05 12.56 27.97
CA PHE A 799 25.44 12.10 26.64
C PHE A 799 25.44 10.56 26.56
N GLY A 800 25.97 9.87 27.56
CA GLY A 800 25.97 8.39 27.61
C GLY A 800 24.58 7.79 27.60
N ILE A 801 23.64 8.36 28.38
CA ILE A 801 22.24 7.92 28.37
C ILE A 801 21.59 8.19 27.01
N LEU A 802 21.71 9.41 26.48
CA LEU A 802 21.08 9.82 25.23
C LEU A 802 21.57 9.03 24.01
N THR A 803 22.82 8.59 24.02
CA THR A 803 23.39 7.79 22.92
C THR A 803 23.25 6.28 23.12
N SER A 804 22.58 5.81 24.18
CA SER A 804 22.39 4.40 24.48
C SER A 804 21.26 3.76 23.67
N ASN A 805 21.30 2.43 23.54
CA ASN A 805 20.23 1.64 22.95
C ASN A 805 18.87 1.82 23.67
N VAL A 806 18.89 2.09 24.97
CA VAL A 806 17.68 2.30 25.79
C VAL A 806 16.97 3.58 25.32
N HIS A 807 17.70 4.70 25.21
CA HIS A 807 17.13 5.93 24.71
C HIS A 807 16.74 5.85 23.21
N MET A 808 17.53 5.15 22.40
CA MET A 808 17.21 4.91 20.99
C MET A 808 15.92 4.08 20.84
N ALA A 809 15.71 3.07 21.69
CA ALA A 809 14.48 2.27 21.70
C ALA A 809 13.25 3.15 22.00
N TRP A 810 13.32 3.95 23.07
CA TRP A 810 12.28 4.92 23.41
C TRP A 810 12.02 5.90 22.26
N MET A 811 13.08 6.53 21.73
CA MET A 811 13.00 7.50 20.64
C MET A 811 12.31 6.87 19.41
N ARG A 812 12.71 5.68 18.99
CA ARG A 812 12.11 4.99 17.83
C ARG A 812 10.64 4.68 18.02
N ALA A 813 10.23 4.38 19.26
CA ALA A 813 8.85 4.06 19.59
C ALA A 813 7.94 5.30 19.58
N VAL A 814 8.38 6.41 20.18
CA VAL A 814 7.50 7.56 20.44
C VAL A 814 7.71 8.76 19.52
N CYS A 815 8.81 8.84 18.77
CA CYS A 815 9.08 9.98 17.91
C CYS A 815 8.15 10.04 16.69
N GLY A 816 7.94 11.23 16.14
CA GLY A 816 7.39 11.41 14.81
C GLY A 816 8.41 11.03 13.74
N ARG A 817 7.95 10.89 12.50
CA ARG A 817 8.82 10.64 11.35
C ARG A 817 8.61 11.68 10.26
N LEU A 818 9.63 11.86 9.45
CA LEU A 818 9.58 12.57 8.18
C LEU A 818 9.88 11.51 7.09
N GLU A 819 8.85 11.03 6.40
CA GLU A 819 8.91 9.78 5.64
C GLU A 819 9.26 8.59 6.56
N MET A 820 10.41 7.93 6.38
CA MET A 820 10.93 6.90 7.30
C MET A 820 11.89 7.47 8.34
N ARG A 821 12.52 8.63 8.08
CA ARG A 821 13.54 9.23 8.92
C ARG A 821 12.97 9.63 10.28
N TYR A 822 13.69 9.35 11.35
CA TYR A 822 13.33 9.75 12.70
C TYR A 822 13.35 11.27 12.85
N ARG A 823 12.29 11.83 13.43
CA ARG A 823 12.22 13.23 13.79
C ARG A 823 12.21 13.39 15.30
N TYR A 824 13.36 13.68 15.87
CA TYR A 824 13.56 13.85 17.30
C TYR A 824 12.81 15.09 17.81
N SER A 825 11.83 14.89 18.69
CA SER A 825 11.05 15.96 19.32
C SER A 825 11.47 16.16 20.78
N LYS A 826 11.69 17.43 21.20
CA LYS A 826 11.93 17.73 22.59
C LYS A 826 10.72 17.43 23.48
N ASP A 827 9.51 17.75 23.00
CA ASP A 827 8.28 17.72 23.79
C ASP A 827 7.72 16.29 23.94
N ILE A 828 8.04 15.37 23.03
CA ILE A 828 7.60 13.98 23.06
C ILE A 828 8.73 13.05 23.49
N VAL A 829 9.91 13.16 22.88
CA VAL A 829 11.00 12.20 23.11
C VAL A 829 11.76 12.51 24.39
N TYR A 830 12.39 13.70 24.48
CA TYR A 830 13.29 14.05 25.59
C TYR A 830 12.54 14.32 26.89
N ASN A 831 11.54 15.19 26.85
CA ASN A 831 10.84 15.66 28.03
C ASN A 831 10.00 14.57 28.72
N ASN A 832 9.70 13.49 28.02
CA ASN A 832 8.95 12.36 28.56
C ASN A 832 9.82 11.12 28.83
N PHE A 833 11.13 11.19 28.53
CA PHE A 833 12.00 10.04 28.74
C PHE A 833 12.17 9.73 30.22
N PRO A 834 11.92 8.48 30.65
CA PRO A 834 12.11 8.09 32.04
C PRO A 834 13.58 7.76 32.31
N TRP A 835 14.31 8.74 32.84
CA TRP A 835 15.72 8.58 33.16
C TRP A 835 15.96 7.59 34.31
N PRO A 836 17.12 6.87 34.33
CA PRO A 836 17.41 5.96 35.43
C PRO A 836 17.82 6.73 36.69
N THR A 837 17.77 6.05 37.85
CA THR A 837 18.27 6.56 39.10
C THR A 837 19.56 5.76 39.46
N PRO A 838 20.73 6.11 38.86
CA PRO A 838 21.94 5.34 39.06
C PRO A 838 22.60 5.61 40.41
N THR A 839 23.37 4.64 40.91
CA THR A 839 24.35 4.88 41.95
C THR A 839 25.53 5.68 41.42
N GLU A 840 26.33 6.32 42.29
CA GLU A 840 27.51 7.07 41.87
C GLU A 840 28.49 6.21 41.04
N ALA A 841 28.66 4.93 41.39
CA ALA A 841 29.50 3.99 40.66
C ALA A 841 28.95 3.71 39.24
N GLN A 842 27.64 3.57 39.10
CA GLN A 842 26.99 3.40 37.78
C GLN A 842 27.11 4.66 36.95
N LYS A 843 26.91 5.82 37.55
CA LYS A 843 27.08 7.12 36.86
C LYS A 843 28.51 7.29 36.34
N ALA A 844 29.52 7.07 37.19
CA ALA A 844 30.92 7.13 36.76
C ALA A 844 31.25 6.11 35.66
N LYS A 845 30.62 4.91 35.69
CA LYS A 845 30.80 3.92 34.63
C LYS A 845 30.20 4.36 33.31
N ILE A 846 29.02 4.99 33.32
CA ILE A 846 28.39 5.57 32.12
C ILE A 846 29.24 6.71 31.56
N GLU A 847 29.76 7.61 32.40
CA GLU A 847 30.65 8.69 31.99
C GLU A 847 31.93 8.14 31.31
N GLN A 848 32.52 7.10 31.88
CA GLN A 848 33.69 6.43 31.30
C GLN A 848 33.38 5.84 29.91
N THR A 849 32.25 5.13 29.76
CA THR A 849 31.88 4.53 28.48
C THR A 849 31.41 5.56 27.46
N ALA A 850 30.82 6.66 27.88
CA ALA A 850 30.47 7.81 27.05
C ALA A 850 31.74 8.49 26.48
N GLN A 851 32.78 8.67 27.35
CA GLN A 851 34.07 9.20 26.88
C GLN A 851 34.70 8.26 25.83
N ALA A 852 34.64 6.94 26.06
CA ALA A 852 35.18 5.97 25.11
C ALA A 852 34.50 6.06 23.70
N ILE A 853 33.24 6.46 23.61
CA ILE A 853 32.57 6.72 22.33
C ILE A 853 33.23 7.93 21.61
N LEU A 854 33.49 9.02 22.35
CA LEU A 854 34.13 10.22 21.81
C LEU A 854 35.56 9.91 21.36
N ASP A 855 36.33 9.16 22.18
CA ASP A 855 37.68 8.74 21.88
C ASP A 855 37.73 7.83 20.63
N ALA A 856 36.78 6.90 20.49
CA ALA A 856 36.66 6.07 19.29
C ALA A 856 36.37 6.86 18.01
N ARG A 857 35.56 7.92 18.10
CA ARG A 857 35.33 8.87 16.99
C ARG A 857 36.59 9.66 16.62
N ALA A 858 37.37 10.03 17.62
CA ALA A 858 38.59 10.80 17.43
C ALA A 858 39.69 10.03 16.68
N LEU A 859 39.61 8.71 16.63
CA LEU A 859 40.50 7.87 15.82
C LEU A 859 40.32 8.07 14.31
N TYR A 860 39.20 8.67 13.89
CA TYR A 860 38.83 8.88 12.50
C TYR A 860 38.54 10.36 12.21
N PRO A 861 39.57 11.22 12.27
CA PRO A 861 39.38 12.68 12.17
C PRO A 861 38.84 13.12 10.78
N ASP A 862 39.17 12.38 9.73
CA ASP A 862 38.79 12.69 8.36
C ASP A 862 37.40 12.17 7.96
N CYS A 863 36.76 11.34 8.81
CA CYS A 863 35.42 10.81 8.55
C CYS A 863 34.34 11.70 9.14
N SER A 864 33.24 11.88 8.41
CA SER A 864 32.02 12.54 8.93
C SER A 864 31.30 11.65 9.93
N LEU A 865 30.37 12.22 10.71
CA LEU A 865 29.47 11.39 11.53
C LEU A 865 28.50 10.58 10.67
N ALA A 866 28.24 11.01 9.43
CA ALA A 866 27.47 10.21 8.47
C ALA A 866 28.17 8.90 8.18
N ASP A 867 29.46 8.94 7.91
CA ASP A 867 30.31 7.77 7.62
C ASP A 867 30.46 6.87 8.84
N LEU A 868 30.79 7.45 9.99
CA LEU A 868 31.00 6.72 11.24
C LEU A 868 29.76 6.01 11.77
N TYR A 869 28.54 6.50 11.43
CA TYR A 869 27.26 5.94 11.88
C TYR A 869 26.46 5.28 10.77
N ASP A 870 27.11 4.98 9.65
CA ASP A 870 26.54 4.10 8.67
C ASP A 870 26.46 2.65 9.22
N GLU A 871 25.37 1.95 8.96
CA GLU A 871 25.12 0.63 9.53
C GLU A 871 26.19 -0.39 9.13
N VAL A 872 26.66 -0.32 7.89
CA VAL A 872 27.65 -1.23 7.31
C VAL A 872 29.07 -0.77 7.63
N ALA A 873 29.34 0.54 7.52
CA ALA A 873 30.68 1.10 7.59
C ALA A 873 31.13 1.51 9.00
N MET A 874 30.29 1.37 10.04
CA MET A 874 30.63 1.75 11.41
C MET A 874 31.89 1.03 11.91
N PRO A 875 32.94 1.76 12.32
CA PRO A 875 34.20 1.17 12.78
C PRO A 875 34.01 0.24 13.99
N PRO A 876 34.76 -0.86 14.06
CA PRO A 876 34.66 -1.82 15.16
C PRO A 876 34.92 -1.21 16.55
N GLU A 877 35.83 -0.25 16.66
CA GLU A 877 36.14 0.47 17.90
C GLU A 877 34.94 1.26 18.37
N LEU A 878 34.30 2.00 17.47
CA LEU A 878 33.12 2.79 17.78
C LEU A 878 31.93 1.89 18.15
N ARG A 879 31.77 0.78 17.44
CA ARG A 879 30.73 -0.24 17.73
C ARG A 879 30.91 -0.85 19.13
N ARG A 880 32.16 -1.21 19.48
CA ARG A 880 32.47 -1.75 20.83
C ARG A 880 32.25 -0.73 21.91
N ALA A 881 32.60 0.55 21.68
CA ALA A 881 32.37 1.62 22.64
C ALA A 881 30.87 1.84 22.92
N HIS A 882 30.03 1.86 21.85
CA HIS A 882 28.58 1.91 22.01
C HIS A 882 28.00 0.69 22.76
N GLN A 883 28.45 -0.52 22.42
CA GLN A 883 28.02 -1.73 23.14
C GLN A 883 28.38 -1.72 24.63
N ALA A 884 29.54 -1.20 24.96
CA ALA A 884 29.97 -1.03 26.36
C ALA A 884 29.09 0.01 27.10
N ASN A 885 28.76 1.11 26.43
CA ASN A 885 27.85 2.12 26.94
C ASN A 885 26.42 1.57 27.11
N ASP A 886 25.90 0.86 26.11
CA ASP A 886 24.61 0.19 26.19
C ASP A 886 24.50 -0.72 27.41
N LYS A 887 25.52 -1.56 27.64
CA LYS A 887 25.61 -2.40 28.80
C LYS A 887 25.59 -1.62 30.10
N ALA A 888 26.38 -0.56 30.23
CA ALA A 888 26.42 0.26 31.42
C ALA A 888 25.08 0.94 31.71
N VAL A 889 24.41 1.45 30.68
CA VAL A 889 23.09 2.08 30.80
C VAL A 889 22.02 1.05 31.16
N MET A 890 21.98 -0.11 30.46
CA MET A 890 21.05 -1.18 30.80
C MET A 890 21.24 -1.70 32.24
N GLN A 891 22.47 -1.71 32.74
CA GLN A 891 22.74 -2.07 34.14
C GLN A 891 22.18 -1.00 35.10
N ALA A 892 22.25 0.29 34.75
CA ALA A 892 21.69 1.36 35.57
C ALA A 892 20.16 1.30 35.66
N TYR A 893 19.49 0.83 34.60
CA TYR A 893 18.05 0.54 34.60
C TYR A 893 17.70 -0.81 35.27
N GLY A 894 18.65 -1.70 35.50
CA GLY A 894 18.40 -3.08 35.94
C GLY A 894 17.83 -3.97 34.82
N PHE A 895 17.99 -3.58 33.56
CA PHE A 895 17.50 -4.28 32.36
C PHE A 895 18.48 -5.34 31.85
N TRP A 896 19.77 -5.18 32.14
CA TRP A 896 20.81 -6.09 31.65
C TRP A 896 20.56 -7.54 32.10
N GLY A 897 20.55 -8.46 31.14
CA GLY A 897 20.30 -9.89 31.37
C GLY A 897 18.83 -10.26 31.65
N LYS A 898 17.90 -9.27 31.65
CA LYS A 898 16.46 -9.47 31.81
C LYS A 898 15.69 -9.18 30.56
N LEU A 899 16.06 -8.14 29.83
CA LEU A 899 15.38 -7.70 28.59
C LEU A 899 16.26 -7.96 27.39
N ASN A 900 15.79 -8.80 26.47
CA ASN A 900 16.56 -9.24 25.30
C ASN A 900 16.10 -8.61 23.99
N THR A 901 14.96 -7.89 23.99
CA THR A 901 14.38 -7.26 22.80
C THR A 901 14.14 -5.77 23.01
N GLU A 902 14.18 -5.01 21.94
CA GLU A 902 13.85 -3.58 21.95
C GLU A 902 12.40 -3.36 22.40
N THR A 903 11.46 -4.19 21.95
CA THR A 903 10.05 -4.12 22.34
C THR A 903 9.86 -4.29 23.84
N ALA A 904 10.56 -5.25 24.47
CA ALA A 904 10.50 -5.44 25.92
C ALA A 904 11.09 -4.24 26.67
N CYS A 905 12.18 -3.66 26.16
CA CYS A 905 12.77 -2.44 26.72
C CYS A 905 11.79 -1.26 26.68
N VAL A 906 11.13 -1.05 25.53
CA VAL A 906 10.12 0.00 25.36
C VAL A 906 8.93 -0.23 26.30
N ALA A 907 8.46 -1.46 26.45
CA ALA A 907 7.35 -1.78 27.35
C ALA A 907 7.67 -1.41 28.81
N GLU A 908 8.88 -1.70 29.30
CA GLU A 908 9.29 -1.31 30.65
C GLU A 908 9.47 0.20 30.78
N LEU A 909 10.05 0.88 29.79
CA LEU A 909 10.15 2.34 29.78
C LEU A 909 8.76 3.01 29.80
N MET A 910 7.78 2.45 29.09
CA MET A 910 6.41 2.95 29.12
C MET A 910 5.76 2.80 30.51
N LYS A 911 6.01 1.69 31.21
CA LYS A 911 5.56 1.53 32.61
C LYS A 911 6.20 2.55 33.54
N MET A 912 7.54 2.73 33.45
CA MET A 912 8.25 3.75 34.21
C MET A 912 7.69 5.16 33.94
N TYR A 913 7.43 5.50 32.67
CA TYR A 913 6.80 6.75 32.30
C TYR A 913 5.42 6.93 32.96
N GLN A 914 4.57 5.91 32.93
CA GLN A 914 3.25 5.97 33.60
C GLN A 914 3.36 6.21 35.11
N GLU A 915 4.32 5.58 35.77
CA GLU A 915 4.58 5.78 37.19
C GLU A 915 5.03 7.22 37.50
N LEU A 916 5.94 7.77 36.67
CA LEU A 916 6.38 9.15 36.80
C LEU A 916 5.24 10.15 36.57
N VAL A 917 4.37 9.89 35.58
CA VAL A 917 3.18 10.74 35.34
C VAL A 917 2.21 10.71 36.51
N LYS A 918 1.99 9.53 37.15
CA LYS A 918 1.13 9.39 38.34
C LYS A 918 1.69 10.11 39.56
N ASN A 919 3.03 10.11 39.71
CA ASN A 919 3.68 10.75 40.83
C ASN A 919 3.84 12.27 40.72
N ASN A 920 3.84 12.80 39.51
CA ASN A 920 4.00 14.22 39.19
C ASN A 920 2.67 14.94 38.81
N GLY A 921 1.53 14.23 38.74
CA GLY A 921 0.18 14.78 38.53
C GLY A 921 -0.58 14.75 39.82
#